data_3ac8babbc2fcd5da7450fa3392d33944
#
_entry.id   3ac8babbc2fcd5da7450fa3392d33944
#
_cell.length_a   1.000
_cell.length_b   1.000
_cell.length_c   1.000
_cell.angle_alpha   90.00
_cell.angle_beta   90.00
_cell.angle_gamma   90.00
#
_symmetry.space_group_name_H-M   'P 1'
#
loop_
_entity.id
_entity.type
_entity.pdbx_description
1 polymer ?
#
loop_
_entity_poly.entity_id
_entity_poly.type
_entity_poly.pdbx_seq_one_letter_code
_entity_poly.pdbx_strand_id
1 'polypeptide(L)'
;MSDMIQYLPVIALRGTTILPDMIVHFDVSRKKSVKALEKAMVEDQRVFLITQKAPQTEDPGQEDLYKIGTIAVIKQLVKTKNGIIQVLVEGRERGELLHLDEEGPYLEAEIAVFDPSLSQSLDENVKEAMLRGIKEIFIRYCNENPKLSKDLAGQILELTDVEKVIDQIAVNLPMKYEDKQKILEAVSLEDRYEVLGLILTNEIQIMEIRMELNKKVKERVDKNQRDYILKEQLKVIQEELGDGDTMSEADQFREQADKLKASKEVKEKIYKEIDRFKKSAAVQAEAGVMRSYIETLLSLPWDKSSRDSRNLKEASRILEEDHYGLEKVKERIMEFLAVRTLTKKGESPILCLAGPPGTGKTSIARSVARALHKEYVRISLGGVRDEAEIRGHRRTYIGAMPGRIANGLIQAGVKNPLMLLDEIDKVSSDYKGDTASALLEVLDSEQNVKFRDNYIEIPLDLSQVLFIATANDLQTIPRPLLDRMEIIEISSYTENEKRYIAWEHLIPKQIKAHGLKEKQLKIEEDALRKIITGYTKEAGVRNLERNIGDICRKAARKIMEDKEKEVIVTSDNLKDFLGRARYTYQKKNQADEVGIVRGLAWTSVGGDTLQIEVNLMPGKGEFLLTGQLGDVMKESAQAGISYIRSVASRYNIDPEFFQKNDLHIHIPEGAVPKDGPSAGITMATAMLSAITGTPVKANIAMTGEITLRGRVLPIGGLKEKLLAAKSAGIEKVLIPCENQADVAEMDQEITEGLEIIGVNTMEEVLQQALAPKDNH
;
A
#
# COMPACT_ATOMS: atom_id res chain seq x y z
N MET A 1 23.13 28.05 -35.78
CA MET A 1 22.65 26.74 -35.26
C MET A 1 23.41 25.52 -35.80
N SER A 2 24.32 25.63 -36.74
CA SER A 2 25.03 24.49 -37.35
C SER A 2 26.38 24.12 -36.69
N ASP A 3 26.90 24.92 -35.76
CA ASP A 3 28.23 24.71 -35.16
C ASP A 3 28.24 24.01 -33.80
N MET A 4 27.07 23.55 -33.32
CA MET A 4 26.94 22.93 -32.00
C MET A 4 26.68 21.41 -32.03
N ILE A 5 26.57 20.81 -33.20
CA ILE A 5 26.34 19.35 -33.31
C ILE A 5 27.69 18.66 -33.49
N GLN A 6 27.96 17.67 -32.64
CA GLN A 6 29.18 16.85 -32.68
C GLN A 6 28.83 15.37 -32.68
N TYR A 7 29.68 14.57 -33.33
CA TYR A 7 29.59 13.11 -33.33
C TYR A 7 30.71 12.56 -32.45
N LEU A 8 30.35 11.89 -31.35
CA LEU A 8 31.33 11.37 -30.39
C LEU A 8 31.06 9.91 -30.05
N PRO A 9 32.11 9.11 -29.79
CA PRO A 9 31.96 7.78 -29.23
C PRO A 9 31.30 7.85 -27.85
N VAL A 10 30.37 6.91 -27.54
CA VAL A 10 29.56 6.91 -26.33
C VAL A 10 30.00 5.81 -25.38
N ILE A 11 30.04 6.17 -24.09
CA ILE A 11 30.14 5.20 -22.99
C ILE A 11 28.93 5.35 -22.07
N ALA A 12 28.10 4.31 -22.02
CA ALA A 12 26.97 4.21 -21.12
C ALA A 12 27.45 3.82 -19.70
N LEU A 13 27.25 4.73 -18.73
CA LEU A 13 27.69 4.57 -17.35
C LEU A 13 26.63 3.87 -16.51
N ARG A 14 27.06 2.96 -15.62
CA ARG A 14 26.18 2.23 -14.70
C ARG A 14 26.26 2.82 -13.29
N GLY A 15 25.16 3.39 -12.79
CA GLY A 15 25.07 3.89 -11.42
C GLY A 15 26.04 5.00 -11.06
N THR A 16 26.54 5.72 -12.08
CA THR A 16 27.46 6.84 -11.93
C THR A 16 27.13 7.91 -12.95
N THR A 17 27.11 9.16 -12.51
CA THR A 17 26.99 10.35 -13.36
C THR A 17 28.23 11.21 -13.21
N ILE A 18 28.79 11.64 -14.30
CA ILE A 18 29.97 12.50 -14.34
C ILE A 18 29.51 13.92 -14.68
N LEU A 19 29.89 14.88 -13.86
CA LEU A 19 29.60 16.29 -14.06
C LEU A 19 30.77 16.99 -14.77
N PRO A 20 30.58 18.16 -15.39
CA PRO A 20 31.67 19.03 -15.83
C PRO A 20 32.65 19.30 -14.67
N ASP A 21 33.92 19.48 -14.97
CA ASP A 21 35.05 19.67 -14.04
C ASP A 21 35.32 18.48 -13.08
N MET A 22 34.61 17.38 -13.22
CA MET A 22 34.84 16.19 -12.43
C MET A 22 35.94 15.32 -13.03
N ILE A 23 36.95 14.96 -12.23
CA ILE A 23 38.00 14.03 -12.62
C ILE A 23 37.74 12.70 -11.92
N VAL A 24 37.45 11.66 -12.69
CA VAL A 24 37.10 10.34 -12.15
C VAL A 24 37.75 9.23 -12.94
N HIS A 25 38.13 8.17 -12.26
CA HIS A 25 38.51 6.91 -12.89
C HIS A 25 37.43 5.87 -12.68
N PHE A 26 37.15 5.10 -13.73
CA PHE A 26 36.20 3.99 -13.68
C PHE A 26 36.62 2.84 -14.60
N ASP A 27 36.06 1.67 -14.36
CA ASP A 27 36.38 0.47 -15.08
C ASP A 27 35.42 0.26 -16.25
N VAL A 28 35.98 -0.05 -17.44
CA VAL A 28 35.22 -0.36 -18.66
C VAL A 28 35.48 -1.81 -19.07
N SER A 29 34.38 -2.59 -19.14
CA SER A 29 34.45 -4.01 -19.49
C SER A 29 33.61 -4.42 -20.70
N ARG A 30 32.60 -3.60 -21.07
CA ARG A 30 31.74 -3.87 -22.22
C ARG A 30 32.49 -3.73 -23.56
N LYS A 31 32.30 -4.70 -24.46
CA LYS A 31 33.01 -4.73 -25.77
C LYS A 31 32.78 -3.45 -26.58
N LYS A 32 31.52 -2.96 -26.67
CA LYS A 32 31.20 -1.72 -27.38
C LYS A 32 31.88 -0.50 -26.76
N SER A 33 31.84 -0.38 -25.40
CA SER A 33 32.50 0.73 -24.71
C SER A 33 34.03 0.69 -24.80
N VAL A 34 34.63 -0.49 -24.80
CA VAL A 34 36.08 -0.65 -25.07
C VAL A 34 36.46 -0.14 -26.43
N LYS A 35 35.70 -0.51 -27.49
CA LYS A 35 35.93 -0.03 -28.85
C LYS A 35 35.68 1.47 -28.98
N ALA A 36 34.70 2.03 -28.28
CA ALA A 36 34.46 3.47 -28.21
C ALA A 36 35.67 4.22 -27.64
N LEU A 37 36.27 3.69 -26.54
CA LEU A 37 37.51 4.24 -25.97
C LEU A 37 38.72 4.15 -26.96
N GLU A 38 38.89 3.00 -27.62
CA GLU A 38 39.96 2.81 -28.61
C GLU A 38 39.82 3.77 -29.79
N LYS A 39 38.59 4.02 -30.22
CA LYS A 39 38.28 5.01 -31.29
C LYS A 39 38.60 6.44 -30.82
N ALA A 40 38.11 6.83 -29.64
CA ALA A 40 38.37 8.15 -29.05
C ALA A 40 39.88 8.44 -28.89
N MET A 41 40.68 7.45 -28.51
CA MET A 41 42.14 7.59 -28.35
C MET A 41 42.88 7.81 -29.63
N VAL A 42 42.35 7.38 -30.77
CA VAL A 42 42.94 7.59 -32.11
C VAL A 42 42.60 8.99 -32.67
N GLU A 43 41.47 9.56 -32.25
CA GLU A 43 40.98 10.86 -32.69
C GLU A 43 41.45 11.98 -31.75
N ASP A 44 40.51 12.63 -31.08
CA ASP A 44 40.74 13.84 -30.29
C ASP A 44 40.67 13.58 -28.77
N GLN A 45 40.62 12.30 -28.33
CA GLN A 45 40.52 11.85 -26.96
C GLN A 45 39.21 12.30 -26.26
N ARG A 46 38.19 12.66 -27.03
CA ARG A 46 36.89 13.08 -26.52
C ARG A 46 35.91 11.93 -26.56
N VAL A 47 35.07 11.84 -25.54
CA VAL A 47 34.08 10.78 -25.39
C VAL A 47 32.82 11.35 -24.74
N PHE A 48 31.68 10.88 -25.17
CA PHE A 48 30.41 11.23 -24.52
C PHE A 48 30.05 10.22 -23.46
N LEU A 49 29.95 10.70 -22.24
CA LEU A 49 29.59 9.89 -21.06
C LEU A 49 28.15 10.15 -20.69
N ILE A 50 27.33 9.10 -20.75
CA ILE A 50 25.91 9.21 -20.49
C ILE A 50 25.45 8.13 -19.51
N THR A 51 24.61 8.49 -18.56
CA THR A 51 24.15 7.58 -17.50
C THR A 51 22.98 6.73 -17.98
N GLN A 52 22.95 5.45 -17.60
CA GLN A 52 21.81 4.58 -17.81
C GLN A 52 20.70 4.83 -16.78
N LYS A 53 19.43 4.80 -17.22
CA LYS A 53 18.27 4.89 -16.33
C LYS A 53 18.19 3.67 -15.40
N ALA A 54 18.42 2.47 -15.93
CA ALA A 54 18.46 1.22 -15.18
C ALA A 54 19.86 0.59 -15.23
N PRO A 55 20.58 0.49 -14.10
CA PRO A 55 21.95 -0.08 -14.08
C PRO A 55 22.05 -1.54 -14.50
N GLN A 56 20.94 -2.30 -14.49
CA GLN A 56 20.92 -3.73 -14.81
C GLN A 56 20.92 -4.02 -16.32
N THR A 57 20.58 -3.04 -17.18
CA THR A 57 20.54 -3.23 -18.62
C THR A 57 21.94 -3.51 -19.15
N GLU A 58 22.14 -4.66 -19.82
CA GLU A 58 23.48 -5.04 -20.32
C GLU A 58 23.85 -4.29 -21.59
N ASP A 59 22.93 -4.15 -22.53
CA ASP A 59 23.12 -3.48 -23.84
C ASP A 59 22.06 -2.36 -23.96
N PRO A 60 22.35 -1.15 -23.45
CA PRO A 60 21.38 -0.05 -23.43
C PRO A 60 21.21 0.57 -24.81
N GLY A 61 19.96 0.72 -25.24
CA GLY A 61 19.56 1.53 -26.37
C GLY A 61 19.30 2.99 -25.98
N GLN A 62 18.91 3.83 -26.93
CA GLN A 62 18.68 5.26 -26.71
C GLN A 62 17.63 5.53 -25.61
N GLU A 63 16.57 4.71 -25.51
CA GLU A 63 15.52 4.87 -24.52
C GLU A 63 15.97 4.53 -23.09
N ASP A 64 17.00 3.70 -22.96
CA ASP A 64 17.57 3.29 -21.66
C ASP A 64 18.54 4.31 -21.10
N LEU A 65 18.90 5.35 -21.86
CA LEU A 65 19.83 6.38 -21.49
C LEU A 65 19.08 7.66 -21.06
N TYR A 66 19.72 8.45 -20.20
CA TYR A 66 19.26 9.81 -19.92
C TYR A 66 19.49 10.69 -21.17
N LYS A 67 18.84 11.83 -21.28
CA LYS A 67 18.96 12.70 -22.43
C LYS A 67 20.22 13.57 -22.38
N ILE A 68 20.64 13.96 -21.19
CA ILE A 68 21.80 14.84 -20.99
C ILE A 68 22.94 14.06 -20.39
N GLY A 69 24.09 14.17 -21.01
CA GLY A 69 25.36 13.57 -20.61
C GLY A 69 26.50 14.60 -20.56
N THR A 70 27.71 14.13 -20.34
CA THR A 70 28.91 14.95 -20.27
C THR A 70 29.91 14.56 -21.34
N ILE A 71 30.36 15.54 -22.09
CA ILE A 71 31.51 15.41 -23.00
C ILE A 71 32.77 15.47 -22.13
N ALA A 72 33.56 14.41 -22.18
CA ALA A 72 34.75 14.27 -21.37
C ALA A 72 36.01 14.02 -22.20
N VAL A 73 37.14 14.40 -21.66
CA VAL A 73 38.47 14.16 -22.25
C VAL A 73 39.15 13.01 -21.50
N ILE A 74 39.65 12.03 -22.23
CA ILE A 74 40.42 10.92 -21.68
C ILE A 74 41.83 11.40 -21.34
N LYS A 75 42.20 11.33 -20.06
CA LYS A 75 43.53 11.74 -19.57
C LYS A 75 44.51 10.56 -19.51
N GLN A 76 44.00 9.38 -19.12
CA GLN A 76 44.82 8.20 -18.96
C GLN A 76 44.00 6.93 -19.19
N LEU A 77 44.63 5.95 -19.79
CA LEU A 77 44.06 4.64 -20.04
C LEU A 77 45.02 3.55 -19.61
N VAL A 78 44.60 2.62 -18.76
CA VAL A 78 45.41 1.52 -18.24
C VAL A 78 44.70 0.20 -18.52
N LYS A 79 45.31 -0.68 -19.33
CA LYS A 79 44.79 -2.02 -19.56
C LYS A 79 45.27 -2.96 -18.42
N THR A 80 44.31 -3.56 -17.73
CA THR A 80 44.59 -4.54 -16.68
C THR A 80 44.74 -5.95 -17.28
N LYS A 81 45.42 -6.85 -16.54
CA LYS A 81 45.67 -8.24 -17.00
C LYS A 81 44.40 -9.05 -17.24
N ASN A 82 43.25 -8.63 -16.69
CA ASN A 82 41.96 -9.30 -16.81
C ASN A 82 41.10 -8.79 -17.97
N GLY A 83 41.62 -7.95 -18.88
CA GLY A 83 40.89 -7.39 -20.01
C GLY A 83 39.94 -6.22 -19.65
N ILE A 84 39.96 -5.75 -18.42
CA ILE A 84 39.25 -4.55 -17.96
C ILE A 84 40.15 -3.34 -18.26
N ILE A 85 39.57 -2.29 -18.79
CA ILE A 85 40.26 -1.02 -19.03
C ILE A 85 39.88 -0.03 -17.96
N GLN A 86 40.86 0.44 -17.21
CA GLN A 86 40.68 1.59 -16.31
C GLN A 86 40.92 2.87 -17.09
N VAL A 87 39.97 3.77 -17.05
CA VAL A 87 40.05 5.05 -17.74
C VAL A 87 39.95 6.22 -16.75
N LEU A 88 40.85 7.20 -16.85
CA LEU A 88 40.74 8.45 -16.14
C LEU A 88 40.19 9.48 -17.13
N VAL A 89 39.10 10.10 -16.78
CA VAL A 89 38.45 11.13 -17.60
C VAL A 89 38.25 12.41 -16.84
N GLU A 90 38.23 13.50 -17.58
CA GLU A 90 37.86 14.83 -17.08
C GLU A 90 36.60 15.28 -17.83
N GLY A 91 35.49 15.50 -17.11
CA GLY A 91 34.29 16.11 -17.67
C GLY A 91 34.53 17.54 -18.12
N ARG A 92 34.02 17.94 -19.26
CA ARG A 92 34.23 19.30 -19.83
C ARG A 92 32.95 20.06 -20.01
N GLU A 93 32.05 19.54 -20.83
CA GLU A 93 30.88 20.24 -21.32
C GLU A 93 29.62 19.36 -21.19
N ARG A 94 28.45 19.97 -21.04
CA ARG A 94 27.17 19.29 -21.09
C ARG A 94 26.77 19.10 -22.54
N GLY A 95 26.17 17.94 -22.88
CA GLY A 95 25.65 17.66 -24.19
C GLY A 95 24.30 16.96 -24.12
N GLU A 96 23.40 17.29 -25.04
CA GLU A 96 22.14 16.59 -25.22
C GLU A 96 22.29 15.53 -26.28
N LEU A 97 21.86 14.31 -25.97
CA LEU A 97 21.78 13.18 -26.91
C LEU A 97 20.64 13.40 -27.89
N LEU A 98 20.92 13.63 -29.16
CA LEU A 98 19.94 13.78 -30.21
C LEU A 98 19.61 12.42 -30.88
N HIS A 99 20.65 11.70 -31.28
CA HIS A 99 20.51 10.40 -31.90
C HIS A 99 21.67 9.47 -31.52
N LEU A 100 21.36 8.20 -31.28
CA LEU A 100 22.33 7.16 -30.95
C LEU A 100 22.43 6.15 -32.10
N ASP A 101 23.60 5.99 -32.69
CA ASP A 101 23.87 4.90 -33.63
C ASP A 101 24.27 3.63 -32.86
N GLU A 102 23.42 2.61 -32.94
CA GLU A 102 23.57 1.32 -32.27
C GLU A 102 24.11 0.21 -33.18
N GLU A 103 24.10 0.42 -34.53
CA GLU A 103 24.44 -0.61 -35.50
C GLU A 103 25.94 -0.79 -35.68
N GLY A 104 26.73 0.20 -35.26
CA GLY A 104 28.19 0.22 -35.37
C GLY A 104 28.91 -0.75 -34.40
N PRO A 105 30.24 -0.90 -34.59
CA PRO A 105 31.09 -1.70 -33.69
C PRO A 105 31.19 -1.11 -32.26
N TYR A 106 30.83 0.13 -32.07
CA TYR A 106 30.73 0.88 -30.82
C TYR A 106 29.50 1.80 -30.92
N LEU A 107 29.09 2.37 -29.77
CA LEU A 107 28.01 3.35 -29.74
C LEU A 107 28.56 4.71 -30.16
N GLU A 108 27.93 5.38 -31.10
CA GLU A 108 28.24 6.75 -31.52
C GLU A 108 27.00 7.62 -31.39
N ALA A 109 27.16 8.85 -30.92
CA ALA A 109 26.03 9.75 -30.72
C ALA A 109 26.21 11.06 -31.47
N GLU A 110 25.11 11.54 -32.00
CA GLU A 110 24.92 12.93 -32.42
C GLU A 110 24.50 13.74 -31.21
N ILE A 111 25.29 14.75 -30.86
CA ILE A 111 25.18 15.47 -29.60
C ILE A 111 25.08 16.97 -29.86
N ALA A 112 24.08 17.63 -29.24
CA ALA A 112 24.03 19.08 -29.18
C ALA A 112 24.80 19.57 -27.95
N VAL A 113 25.83 20.36 -28.15
CA VAL A 113 26.64 20.93 -27.06
C VAL A 113 25.93 22.19 -26.54
N PHE A 114 25.79 22.28 -25.22
CA PHE A 114 25.19 23.46 -24.59
C PHE A 114 26.17 24.65 -24.58
N ASP A 115 25.69 25.80 -25.02
CA ASP A 115 26.49 27.05 -25.07
C ASP A 115 26.62 27.62 -23.65
N PRO A 116 27.85 27.78 -23.15
CA PRO A 116 28.09 28.41 -21.84
C PRO A 116 27.58 29.85 -21.72
N SER A 117 27.36 30.55 -22.86
CA SER A 117 26.88 31.94 -22.86
C SER A 117 25.43 32.09 -22.39
N LEU A 118 24.65 31.02 -22.32
CA LEU A 118 23.27 31.03 -21.83
C LEU A 118 23.16 31.41 -20.34
N SER A 119 24.22 31.24 -19.56
CA SER A 119 24.30 31.64 -18.15
C SER A 119 24.68 33.11 -17.94
N GLN A 120 25.04 33.85 -18.99
CA GLN A 120 25.50 35.25 -18.90
C GLN A 120 24.38 36.30 -18.79
N SER A 121 23.12 35.91 -18.97
CA SER A 121 21.96 36.84 -19.01
C SER A 121 21.41 37.28 -17.66
N LEU A 122 21.91 36.74 -16.54
CA LEU A 122 21.41 37.06 -15.19
C LEU A 122 22.01 38.38 -14.66
N ASP A 123 21.16 39.16 -13.97
CA ASP A 123 21.57 40.35 -13.25
C ASP A 123 22.61 40.01 -12.14
N GLU A 124 23.64 40.81 -12.02
CA GLU A 124 24.71 40.64 -11.02
C GLU A 124 24.15 40.57 -9.58
N ASN A 125 23.08 41.31 -9.28
CA ASN A 125 22.41 41.23 -7.97
C ASN A 125 21.79 39.87 -7.70
N VAL A 126 21.24 39.22 -8.74
CA VAL A 126 20.63 37.88 -8.67
C VAL A 126 21.75 36.85 -8.43
N LYS A 127 22.83 36.92 -9.17
CA LYS A 127 24.00 36.05 -8.99
C LYS A 127 24.60 36.19 -7.58
N GLU A 128 24.68 37.39 -7.05
CA GLU A 128 25.19 37.60 -5.68
C GLU A 128 24.24 37.05 -4.63
N ALA A 129 22.92 37.19 -4.82
CA ALA A 129 21.91 36.58 -3.92
C ALA A 129 21.98 35.05 -3.93
N MET A 130 22.10 34.45 -5.12
CA MET A 130 22.26 33.00 -5.27
C MET A 130 23.56 32.51 -4.62
N LEU A 131 24.67 33.25 -4.81
CA LEU A 131 25.94 32.91 -4.20
C LEU A 131 25.87 32.91 -2.67
N ARG A 132 25.22 33.90 -2.08
CA ARG A 132 25.04 33.96 -0.62
C ARG A 132 24.14 32.84 -0.14
N GLY A 133 23.01 32.59 -0.82
CA GLY A 133 22.06 31.58 -0.46
C GLY A 133 22.65 30.16 -0.51
N ILE A 134 23.37 29.81 -1.59
CA ILE A 134 23.95 28.47 -1.70
C ILE A 134 25.07 28.23 -0.69
N LYS A 135 25.88 29.28 -0.41
CA LYS A 135 26.94 29.23 0.63
C LYS A 135 26.35 29.03 2.03
N GLU A 136 25.24 29.68 2.34
CA GLU A 136 24.56 29.53 3.63
C GLU A 136 24.05 28.08 3.81
N ILE A 137 23.38 27.54 2.80
CA ILE A 137 22.90 26.15 2.81
C ILE A 137 24.08 25.17 2.93
N PHE A 138 25.17 25.43 2.19
CA PHE A 138 26.36 24.58 2.22
C PHE A 138 27.08 24.62 3.58
N ILE A 139 27.19 25.80 4.23
CA ILE A 139 27.73 25.92 5.59
C ILE A 139 26.91 25.11 6.58
N ARG A 140 25.57 25.16 6.47
CA ARG A 140 24.68 24.36 7.31
C ARG A 140 24.90 22.86 7.08
N TYR A 141 25.01 22.43 5.82
CA TYR A 141 25.34 21.07 5.47
C TYR A 141 26.68 20.60 6.06
N CYS A 142 27.72 21.43 5.98
CA CYS A 142 29.05 21.13 6.55
C CYS A 142 29.02 20.99 8.08
N ASN A 143 28.21 21.80 8.76
CA ASN A 143 28.08 21.74 10.23
C ASN A 143 27.42 20.43 10.69
N GLU A 144 26.46 19.93 9.91
CA GLU A 144 25.75 18.67 10.22
C GLU A 144 26.50 17.42 9.73
N ASN A 145 27.53 17.58 8.86
CA ASN A 145 28.30 16.48 8.29
C ASN A 145 29.74 16.46 8.73
N PRO A 146 30.09 15.85 9.87
CA PRO A 146 31.46 15.83 10.40
C PRO A 146 32.47 15.04 9.55
N LYS A 147 32.01 14.32 8.52
CA LYS A 147 32.90 13.54 7.62
C LYS A 147 33.47 14.38 6.48
N LEU A 148 32.95 15.56 6.23
CA LEU A 148 33.45 16.44 5.19
C LEU A 148 34.76 17.12 5.65
N SER A 149 35.79 17.12 4.77
CA SER A 149 37.04 17.81 5.06
C SER A 149 36.84 19.32 5.21
N LYS A 150 37.29 19.88 6.31
CA LYS A 150 37.19 21.32 6.56
C LYS A 150 37.99 22.14 5.53
N ASP A 151 39.07 21.59 5.02
CA ASP A 151 39.92 22.27 4.03
C ASP A 151 39.17 22.37 2.69
N LEU A 152 38.47 21.31 2.28
CA LEU A 152 37.64 21.30 1.07
C LEU A 152 36.46 22.28 1.20
N ALA A 153 35.80 22.29 2.34
CA ALA A 153 34.71 23.23 2.61
C ALA A 153 35.21 24.69 2.55
N GLY A 154 36.38 24.96 3.12
CA GLY A 154 37.04 26.29 3.06
C GLY A 154 37.32 26.73 1.62
N GLN A 155 37.93 25.87 0.81
CA GLN A 155 38.24 26.16 -0.60
C GLN A 155 36.99 26.52 -1.41
N ILE A 156 35.88 25.78 -1.22
CA ILE A 156 34.61 26.05 -1.93
C ILE A 156 34.02 27.41 -1.47
N LEU A 157 34.08 27.70 -0.18
CA LEU A 157 33.56 28.97 0.36
C LEU A 157 34.37 30.22 -0.04
N GLU A 158 35.64 30.08 -0.41
CA GLU A 158 36.47 31.18 -0.92
C GLU A 158 36.15 31.57 -2.37
N LEU A 159 35.47 30.71 -3.14
CA LEU A 159 35.09 31.01 -4.50
C LEU A 159 34.06 32.17 -4.55
N THR A 160 34.24 33.06 -5.54
CA THR A 160 33.39 34.25 -5.72
C THR A 160 32.38 34.11 -6.87
N ASP A 161 32.55 33.10 -7.70
CA ASP A 161 31.69 32.83 -8.83
C ASP A 161 30.65 31.77 -8.43
N VAL A 162 29.35 32.11 -8.56
CA VAL A 162 28.23 31.26 -8.16
C VAL A 162 28.16 29.94 -8.94
N GLU A 163 28.47 29.99 -10.24
CA GLU A 163 28.47 28.80 -11.10
C GLU A 163 29.55 27.82 -10.64
N LYS A 164 30.78 28.31 -10.38
CA LYS A 164 31.85 27.47 -9.86
C LYS A 164 31.56 26.92 -8.47
N VAL A 165 30.89 27.67 -7.61
CA VAL A 165 30.49 27.20 -6.27
C VAL A 165 29.49 26.04 -6.39
N ILE A 166 28.48 26.20 -7.22
CA ILE A 166 27.46 25.15 -7.44
C ILE A 166 28.11 23.89 -7.99
N ASP A 167 28.93 24.00 -9.05
CA ASP A 167 29.55 22.85 -9.69
C ASP A 167 30.57 22.19 -8.73
N GLN A 168 31.37 22.94 -7.99
CA GLN A 168 32.31 22.37 -7.00
C GLN A 168 31.60 21.66 -5.83
N ILE A 169 30.48 22.18 -5.36
CA ILE A 169 29.68 21.49 -4.36
C ILE A 169 29.17 20.17 -4.94
N ALA A 170 28.57 20.19 -6.15
CA ALA A 170 28.00 19.01 -6.80
C ALA A 170 29.04 17.92 -7.11
N VAL A 171 30.24 18.31 -7.50
CA VAL A 171 31.36 17.40 -7.78
C VAL A 171 31.85 16.70 -6.51
N ASN A 172 32.05 17.46 -5.43
CA ASN A 172 32.77 16.99 -4.24
C ASN A 172 31.87 16.35 -3.16
N LEU A 173 30.54 16.53 -3.25
CA LEU A 173 29.65 15.90 -2.28
C LEU A 173 29.30 14.44 -2.66
N PRO A 174 29.20 13.54 -1.66
CA PRO A 174 28.79 12.16 -1.86
C PRO A 174 27.28 12.08 -2.10
N MET A 175 26.86 12.33 -3.34
CA MET A 175 25.47 12.25 -3.78
C MET A 175 25.21 10.96 -4.53
N LYS A 176 23.94 10.52 -4.57
CA LYS A 176 23.48 9.44 -5.45
C LYS A 176 23.62 9.86 -6.91
N TYR A 177 23.81 8.89 -7.80
CA TYR A 177 23.97 9.20 -9.23
C TYR A 177 22.71 9.84 -9.83
N GLU A 178 21.52 9.49 -9.35
CA GLU A 178 20.26 10.08 -9.77
C GLU A 178 20.18 11.58 -9.43
N ASP A 179 20.73 11.98 -8.28
CA ASP A 179 20.73 13.39 -7.86
C ASP A 179 21.80 14.18 -8.62
N LYS A 180 22.96 13.58 -8.89
CA LYS A 180 23.96 14.15 -9.79
C LYS A 180 23.40 14.31 -11.21
N GLN A 181 22.57 13.36 -11.67
CA GLN A 181 21.93 13.43 -12.97
C GLN A 181 20.93 14.60 -13.06
N LYS A 182 20.13 14.84 -12.00
CA LYS A 182 19.23 16.01 -11.95
C LYS A 182 20.00 17.33 -12.06
N ILE A 183 21.18 17.42 -11.41
CA ILE A 183 22.04 18.61 -11.51
C ILE A 183 22.65 18.73 -12.90
N LEU A 184 22.98 17.61 -13.56
CA LEU A 184 23.48 17.61 -14.93
C LEU A 184 22.40 18.08 -15.91
N GLU A 185 21.15 17.64 -15.73
CA GLU A 185 19.98 18.01 -16.54
C GLU A 185 19.55 19.46 -16.34
N ALA A 186 19.84 20.06 -15.22
CA ALA A 186 19.62 21.47 -14.96
C ALA A 186 20.62 22.33 -15.77
N VAL A 187 20.23 22.77 -16.95
CA VAL A 187 21.10 23.46 -17.89
C VAL A 187 21.34 24.92 -17.49
N SER A 188 20.26 25.62 -17.04
CA SER A 188 20.38 27.00 -16.60
C SER A 188 21.04 27.10 -15.20
N LEU A 189 21.67 28.23 -14.91
CA LEU A 189 22.26 28.48 -13.59
C LEU A 189 21.19 28.52 -12.47
N GLU A 190 20.02 29.04 -12.80
CA GLU A 190 18.87 29.14 -11.87
C GLU A 190 18.38 27.73 -11.52
N ASP A 191 18.17 26.87 -12.52
CA ASP A 191 17.71 25.50 -12.29
C ASP A 191 18.74 24.68 -11.48
N ARG A 192 20.05 24.88 -11.77
CA ARG A 192 21.14 24.23 -11.01
C ARG A 192 21.15 24.67 -9.53
N TYR A 193 20.96 25.96 -9.29
CA TYR A 193 20.87 26.51 -7.95
C TYR A 193 19.69 25.92 -7.18
N GLU A 194 18.50 25.86 -7.81
CA GLU A 194 17.28 25.33 -7.19
C GLU A 194 17.43 23.84 -6.88
N VAL A 195 17.85 23.04 -7.85
CA VAL A 195 18.02 21.58 -7.71
C VAL A 195 19.06 21.26 -6.65
N LEU A 196 20.22 21.91 -6.66
CA LEU A 196 21.25 21.69 -5.66
C LEU A 196 20.80 22.13 -4.26
N GLY A 197 20.15 23.29 -4.15
CA GLY A 197 19.60 23.81 -2.91
C GLY A 197 18.58 22.86 -2.28
N LEU A 198 17.70 22.28 -3.10
CA LEU A 198 16.71 21.29 -2.68
C LEU A 198 17.39 20.00 -2.17
N ILE A 199 18.37 19.49 -2.91
CA ILE A 199 19.11 18.28 -2.54
C ILE A 199 19.84 18.49 -1.20
N LEU A 200 20.55 19.59 -1.04
CA LEU A 200 21.26 19.90 0.20
C LEU A 200 20.30 20.05 1.39
N THR A 201 19.18 20.72 1.18
CA THR A 201 18.18 20.93 2.24
C THR A 201 17.58 19.60 2.70
N ASN A 202 17.27 18.70 1.77
CA ASN A 202 16.78 17.36 2.08
C ASN A 202 17.81 16.52 2.84
N GLU A 203 19.07 16.58 2.42
CA GLU A 203 20.16 15.86 3.10
C GLU A 203 20.38 16.39 4.53
N ILE A 204 20.31 17.71 4.74
CA ILE A 204 20.38 18.31 6.07
C ILE A 204 19.25 17.78 6.96
N GLN A 205 18.00 17.75 6.47
CA GLN A 205 16.87 17.24 7.23
C GLN A 205 17.04 15.76 7.62
N ILE A 206 17.55 14.94 6.69
CA ILE A 206 17.83 13.52 6.96
C ILE A 206 18.90 13.37 8.04
N MET A 207 19.98 14.22 8.00
CA MET A 207 21.03 14.20 9.01
C MET A 207 20.53 14.65 10.38
N GLU A 208 19.72 15.70 10.46
CA GLU A 208 19.11 16.20 11.69
C GLU A 208 18.24 15.11 12.35
N ILE A 209 17.35 14.44 11.56
CA ILE A 209 16.53 13.33 12.04
C ILE A 209 17.41 12.16 12.54
N ARG A 210 18.47 11.83 11.81
CA ARG A 210 19.39 10.76 12.19
C ARG A 210 20.13 11.08 13.49
N MET A 211 20.54 12.33 13.69
CA MET A 211 21.17 12.77 14.93
C MET A 211 20.22 12.71 16.11
N GLU A 212 18.98 13.15 15.93
CA GLU A 212 17.95 13.06 16.97
C GLU A 212 17.66 11.60 17.37
N LEU A 213 17.54 10.70 16.38
CA LEU A 213 17.37 9.27 16.63
C LEU A 213 18.56 8.67 17.37
N ASN A 214 19.79 8.99 16.95
CA ASN A 214 21.01 8.52 17.61
C ASN A 214 21.11 9.05 19.05
N LYS A 215 20.71 10.29 19.29
CA LYS A 215 20.66 10.87 20.64
C LYS A 215 19.67 10.10 21.53
N LYS A 216 18.46 9.86 21.04
CA LYS A 216 17.44 9.07 21.76
C LYS A 216 17.89 7.62 22.04
N VAL A 217 18.59 7.00 21.08
CA VAL A 217 19.17 5.66 21.26
C VAL A 217 20.26 5.70 22.33
N LYS A 218 21.17 6.68 22.28
CA LYS A 218 22.26 6.84 23.24
C LYS A 218 21.72 7.08 24.65
N GLU A 219 20.76 7.99 24.81
CA GLU A 219 20.10 8.23 26.10
C GLU A 219 19.44 6.98 26.68
N ARG A 220 18.83 6.13 25.82
CA ARG A 220 18.26 4.85 26.23
C ARG A 220 19.32 3.83 26.65
N VAL A 221 20.42 3.76 25.90
CA VAL A 221 21.56 2.90 26.21
C VAL A 221 22.21 3.33 27.52
N ASP A 222 22.48 4.64 27.69
CA ASP A 222 23.11 5.21 28.88
C ASP A 222 22.21 4.98 30.14
N LYS A 223 20.89 5.12 29.98
CA LYS A 223 19.93 4.81 31.06
C LYS A 223 19.94 3.32 31.43
N ASN A 224 19.92 2.44 30.43
CA ASN A 224 19.98 0.99 30.67
C ASN A 224 21.31 0.58 31.30
N GLN A 225 22.42 1.20 30.88
CA GLN A 225 23.74 0.92 31.43
C GLN A 225 23.86 1.44 32.86
N ARG A 226 23.27 2.59 33.18
CA ARG A 226 23.20 3.12 34.55
C ARG A 226 22.34 2.27 35.46
N ASP A 227 21.16 1.84 34.96
CA ASP A 227 20.29 0.91 35.71
C ASP A 227 20.95 -0.45 35.94
N TYR A 228 21.75 -0.92 34.98
CA TYR A 228 22.55 -2.13 35.12
C TYR A 228 23.64 -1.98 36.19
N ILE A 229 24.43 -0.90 36.14
CA ILE A 229 25.49 -0.62 37.14
C ILE A 229 24.89 -0.49 38.54
N LEU A 230 23.77 0.20 38.67
CA LEU A 230 23.09 0.34 39.97
C LEU A 230 22.56 -1.01 40.50
N LYS A 231 22.05 -1.86 39.61
CA LYS A 231 21.64 -3.23 39.99
C LYS A 231 22.82 -4.12 40.40
N GLU A 232 23.95 -3.99 39.71
CA GLU A 232 25.18 -4.73 40.04
C GLU A 232 25.78 -4.23 41.36
N GLN A 233 25.78 -2.93 41.58
CA GLN A 233 26.20 -2.35 42.89
C GLN A 233 25.28 -2.80 44.03
N LEU A 234 23.97 -2.87 43.80
CA LEU A 234 23.01 -3.40 44.75
C LEU A 234 23.27 -4.87 45.07
N LYS A 235 23.64 -5.66 44.06
CA LYS A 235 23.95 -7.07 44.21
C LYS A 235 25.24 -7.29 45.03
N VAL A 236 26.28 -6.53 44.73
CA VAL A 236 27.56 -6.57 45.48
C VAL A 236 27.33 -6.12 46.93
N ILE A 237 26.52 -5.08 47.15
CA ILE A 237 26.16 -4.61 48.50
C ILE A 237 25.33 -5.66 49.25
N GLN A 238 24.43 -6.38 48.56
CA GLN A 238 23.65 -7.47 49.17
C GLN A 238 24.52 -8.71 49.48
N GLU A 239 25.52 -9.02 48.62
CA GLU A 239 26.50 -10.06 48.91
C GLU A 239 27.43 -9.72 50.07
N GLU A 240 27.82 -8.43 50.24
CA GLU A 240 28.65 -7.97 51.37
C GLU A 240 27.86 -7.83 52.70
N LEU A 241 26.53 -7.58 52.61
CA LEU A 241 25.71 -7.46 53.80
C LEU A 241 25.27 -8.80 54.45
N GLY A 242 25.64 -9.93 53.81
CA GLY A 242 25.52 -11.25 54.46
C GLY A 242 24.07 -11.72 54.71
N ASP A 243 23.11 -11.26 53.89
CA ASP A 243 21.76 -11.82 53.91
C ASP A 243 21.74 -13.18 53.23
N GLY A 244 22.08 -14.18 54.04
CA GLY A 244 22.08 -15.59 53.63
C GLY A 244 20.65 -16.07 53.48
N ASP A 245 20.01 -15.83 52.33
CA ASP A 245 18.94 -16.64 51.73
C ASP A 245 18.42 -16.07 50.41
N THR A 246 19.27 -15.40 49.62
CA THR A 246 18.90 -15.07 48.26
C THR A 246 19.11 -16.29 47.36
N MET A 247 18.01 -16.98 47.04
CA MET A 247 18.00 -18.02 46.00
C MET A 247 18.72 -17.51 44.75
N SER A 248 19.69 -18.29 44.25
CA SER A 248 20.37 -17.91 42.98
C SER A 248 19.32 -17.78 41.89
N GLU A 249 19.55 -16.91 40.91
CA GLU A 249 18.62 -16.71 39.79
C GLU A 249 18.24 -18.02 39.09
N ALA A 250 19.20 -18.95 39.01
CA ALA A 250 18.98 -20.31 38.50
C ALA A 250 18.01 -21.11 39.37
N ASP A 251 18.09 -20.94 40.70
CA ASP A 251 17.18 -21.60 41.63
C ASP A 251 15.78 -21.03 41.60
N GLN A 252 15.67 -19.72 41.37
CA GLN A 252 14.36 -19.06 41.11
C GLN A 252 13.70 -19.57 39.82
N PHE A 253 14.45 -19.70 38.74
CA PHE A 253 13.98 -20.34 37.50
C PHE A 253 13.54 -21.78 37.72
N ARG A 254 14.24 -22.51 38.53
CA ARG A 254 13.92 -23.91 38.84
C ARG A 254 12.60 -24.01 39.62
N GLU A 255 12.41 -23.15 40.61
CA GLU A 255 11.14 -23.06 41.34
C GLU A 255 9.97 -22.70 40.41
N GLN A 256 10.18 -21.77 39.51
CA GLN A 256 9.14 -21.41 38.51
C GLN A 256 8.85 -22.59 37.56
N ALA A 257 9.88 -23.34 37.11
CA ALA A 257 9.73 -24.52 36.28
C ALA A 257 8.98 -25.66 37.00
N ASP A 258 9.19 -25.82 38.32
CA ASP A 258 8.47 -26.79 39.14
C ASP A 258 6.97 -26.49 39.22
N LYS A 259 6.61 -25.18 39.35
CA LYS A 259 5.23 -24.71 39.40
C LYS A 259 4.56 -24.69 38.02
N LEU A 260 5.35 -24.76 36.92
CA LEU A 260 4.84 -24.70 35.57
C LEU A 260 3.99 -25.92 35.23
N LYS A 261 2.81 -25.71 34.68
CA LYS A 261 1.99 -26.80 34.13
C LYS A 261 2.48 -27.13 32.72
N ALA A 262 3.30 -28.16 32.58
CA ALA A 262 3.86 -28.58 31.32
C ALA A 262 4.19 -30.09 31.34
N SER A 263 4.35 -30.73 30.18
CA SER A 263 4.72 -32.10 30.02
C SER A 263 6.12 -32.38 30.61
N LYS A 264 6.42 -33.66 30.92
CA LYS A 264 7.76 -34.04 31.42
C LYS A 264 8.88 -33.64 30.44
N GLU A 265 8.68 -33.85 29.16
CA GLU A 265 9.68 -33.51 28.12
C GLU A 265 10.00 -32.01 28.10
N VAL A 266 8.98 -31.15 28.22
CA VAL A 266 9.18 -29.71 28.28
C VAL A 266 9.94 -29.30 29.52
N LYS A 267 9.55 -29.83 30.69
CA LYS A 267 10.24 -29.56 31.96
C LYS A 267 11.71 -30.03 31.94
N GLU A 268 11.96 -31.21 31.43
CA GLU A 268 13.34 -31.73 31.31
C GLU A 268 14.22 -30.84 30.41
N LYS A 269 13.64 -30.29 29.34
CA LYS A 269 14.38 -29.38 28.47
C LYS A 269 14.62 -28.05 29.18
N ILE A 270 13.63 -27.50 29.88
CA ILE A 270 13.78 -26.27 30.69
C ILE A 270 14.88 -26.48 31.76
N TYR A 271 14.85 -27.57 32.50
CA TYR A 271 15.89 -27.86 33.50
C TYR A 271 17.28 -27.97 32.89
N LYS A 272 17.43 -28.61 31.72
CA LYS A 272 18.71 -28.65 30.99
C LYS A 272 19.24 -27.26 30.65
N GLU A 273 18.37 -26.36 30.20
CA GLU A 273 18.77 -24.97 29.90
C GLU A 273 19.11 -24.19 31.18
N ILE A 274 18.37 -24.40 32.28
CA ILE A 274 18.71 -23.80 33.59
C ILE A 274 20.08 -24.32 34.09
N ASP A 275 20.35 -25.61 33.96
CA ASP A 275 21.65 -26.18 34.34
C ASP A 275 22.81 -25.67 33.46
N ARG A 276 22.55 -25.41 32.18
CA ARG A 276 23.51 -24.74 31.28
C ARG A 276 23.73 -23.28 31.71
N PHE A 277 22.67 -22.55 32.02
CA PHE A 277 22.76 -21.19 32.53
C PHE A 277 23.59 -21.09 33.80
N LYS A 278 23.37 -22.01 34.76
CA LYS A 278 24.17 -22.11 35.99
C LYS A 278 25.64 -22.32 35.73
N LYS A 279 26.01 -23.12 34.69
CA LYS A 279 27.40 -23.40 34.30
C LYS A 279 28.05 -22.25 33.49
N SER A 280 27.27 -21.50 32.74
CA SER A 280 27.74 -20.43 31.84
C SER A 280 27.74 -19.05 32.51
N ALA A 281 27.42 -18.95 33.77
CA ALA A 281 27.35 -17.66 34.53
C ALA A 281 28.67 -16.85 34.50
N ALA A 282 29.79 -17.46 34.07
CA ALA A 282 31.07 -16.78 33.93
C ALA A 282 31.22 -15.95 32.62
N VAL A 283 30.36 -16.15 31.62
CA VAL A 283 30.42 -15.42 30.31
C VAL A 283 29.19 -14.56 30.15
N GLN A 284 29.28 -13.30 30.52
CA GLN A 284 28.16 -12.35 30.63
C GLN A 284 27.28 -12.22 29.35
N ALA A 285 27.87 -12.30 28.15
CA ALA A 285 27.12 -12.14 26.90
C ALA A 285 26.22 -13.36 26.59
N GLU A 286 26.66 -14.56 26.85
CA GLU A 286 25.87 -15.79 26.66
C GLU A 286 24.80 -15.96 27.74
N ALA A 287 25.11 -15.54 28.96
CA ALA A 287 24.16 -15.61 30.09
C ALA A 287 22.91 -14.78 29.84
N GLY A 288 23.02 -13.59 29.22
CA GLY A 288 21.89 -12.75 28.86
C GLY A 288 20.93 -13.41 27.85
N VAL A 289 21.48 -14.05 26.82
CA VAL A 289 20.69 -14.78 25.79
C VAL A 289 20.00 -15.99 26.41
N MET A 290 20.72 -16.78 27.25
CA MET A 290 20.14 -17.94 27.94
C MET A 290 19.05 -17.53 28.91
N ARG A 291 19.24 -16.45 29.66
CA ARG A 291 18.24 -15.88 30.55
C ARG A 291 16.94 -15.57 29.80
N SER A 292 17.01 -14.75 28.73
CA SER A 292 15.84 -14.38 27.93
C SER A 292 15.16 -15.61 27.34
N TYR A 293 15.91 -16.63 26.96
CA TYR A 293 15.36 -17.89 26.46
C TYR A 293 14.59 -18.65 27.56
N ILE A 294 15.18 -18.81 28.75
CA ILE A 294 14.51 -19.47 29.89
C ILE A 294 13.26 -18.71 30.29
N GLU A 295 13.32 -17.38 30.41
CA GLU A 295 12.17 -16.52 30.67
C GLU A 295 11.05 -16.73 29.63
N THR A 296 11.40 -16.84 28.38
CA THR A 296 10.45 -17.13 27.27
C THR A 296 9.81 -18.51 27.45
N LEU A 297 10.60 -19.55 27.75
CA LEU A 297 10.07 -20.89 27.97
C LEU A 297 9.13 -20.97 29.20
N LEU A 298 9.46 -20.25 30.25
CA LEU A 298 8.65 -20.18 31.47
C LEU A 298 7.36 -19.37 31.30
N SER A 299 7.35 -18.40 30.38
CA SER A 299 6.19 -17.57 30.07
C SER A 299 5.16 -18.25 29.17
N LEU A 300 5.56 -19.33 28.45
CA LEU A 300 4.66 -20.06 27.57
C LEU A 300 3.59 -20.85 28.36
N PRO A 301 2.33 -20.78 27.93
CA PRO A 301 1.22 -21.49 28.59
C PRO A 301 1.11 -22.96 28.11
N TRP A 302 2.08 -23.81 28.41
CA TRP A 302 2.19 -25.20 27.91
C TRP A 302 0.91 -26.02 28.12
N ASP A 303 0.35 -26.03 29.32
CA ASP A 303 -0.86 -26.79 29.68
C ASP A 303 -1.91 -25.95 30.40
N LYS A 304 -1.79 -24.63 30.35
CA LYS A 304 -2.77 -23.72 30.95
C LYS A 304 -3.83 -23.37 29.90
N SER A 305 -5.08 -23.74 30.13
CA SER A 305 -6.21 -23.43 29.25
C SER A 305 -7.31 -22.64 29.97
N SER A 306 -8.01 -21.78 29.24
CA SER A 306 -9.27 -21.17 29.66
C SER A 306 -10.43 -22.17 29.49
N ARG A 307 -11.51 -21.94 30.22
CA ARG A 307 -12.75 -22.72 30.02
C ARG A 307 -13.58 -22.07 28.93
N ASP A 308 -13.80 -22.77 27.84
CA ASP A 308 -14.63 -22.28 26.74
C ASP A 308 -16.12 -22.35 27.13
N SER A 309 -16.85 -21.29 26.83
CA SER A 309 -18.31 -21.29 26.92
C SER A 309 -18.89 -22.15 25.78
N ARG A 310 -19.92 -22.92 26.11
CA ARG A 310 -20.70 -23.74 25.12
C ARG A 310 -22.13 -23.23 24.96
N ASN A 311 -22.41 -22.06 25.52
CA ASN A 311 -23.76 -21.50 25.49
C ASN A 311 -24.01 -20.73 24.19
N LEU A 312 -24.61 -21.42 23.20
CA LEU A 312 -24.93 -20.81 21.91
C LEU A 312 -25.94 -19.66 22.01
N LYS A 313 -26.88 -19.70 22.98
CA LYS A 313 -27.83 -18.61 23.18
C LYS A 313 -27.12 -17.34 23.64
N GLU A 314 -26.13 -17.47 24.52
CA GLU A 314 -25.33 -16.36 24.98
C GLU A 314 -24.45 -15.81 23.85
N ALA A 315 -23.89 -16.69 23.03
CA ALA A 315 -23.10 -16.30 21.85
C ALA A 315 -23.97 -15.50 20.86
N SER A 316 -25.18 -15.96 20.56
CA SER A 316 -26.12 -15.22 19.72
C SER A 316 -26.44 -13.85 20.28
N ARG A 317 -26.75 -13.76 21.60
CA ARG A 317 -27.03 -12.49 22.26
C ARG A 317 -25.86 -11.51 22.17
N ILE A 318 -24.63 -11.98 22.37
CA ILE A 318 -23.42 -11.14 22.28
C ILE A 318 -23.18 -10.63 20.86
N LEU A 319 -23.38 -11.47 19.86
CA LEU A 319 -23.25 -11.07 18.46
C LEU A 319 -24.31 -10.04 18.06
N GLU A 320 -25.56 -10.20 18.54
CA GLU A 320 -26.62 -9.22 18.31
C GLU A 320 -26.37 -7.89 19.01
N GLU A 321 -25.88 -7.93 20.23
CA GLU A 321 -25.55 -6.74 21.04
C GLU A 321 -24.38 -5.94 20.45
N ASP A 322 -23.38 -6.62 19.86
CA ASP A 322 -22.17 -5.96 19.34
C ASP A 322 -22.27 -5.51 17.88
N HIS A 323 -23.16 -6.14 17.09
CA HIS A 323 -23.22 -5.94 15.64
C HIS A 323 -24.66 -5.82 15.15
N TYR A 324 -24.96 -4.65 14.57
CA TYR A 324 -26.22 -4.44 13.89
C TYR A 324 -26.20 -5.10 12.49
N GLY A 325 -27.28 -5.75 12.07
CA GLY A 325 -27.38 -6.42 10.78
C GLY A 325 -26.45 -7.65 10.69
N LEU A 326 -25.94 -7.92 9.49
CA LEU A 326 -25.02 -9.03 9.22
C LEU A 326 -25.62 -10.42 9.52
N GLU A 327 -26.93 -10.61 9.29
CA GLU A 327 -27.66 -11.82 9.69
C GLU A 327 -27.02 -13.10 9.13
N LYS A 328 -26.72 -13.13 7.82
CA LYS A 328 -26.04 -14.28 7.17
C LYS A 328 -24.68 -14.58 7.80
N VAL A 329 -23.92 -13.54 8.19
CA VAL A 329 -22.60 -13.69 8.82
C VAL A 329 -22.73 -14.26 10.22
N LYS A 330 -23.68 -13.73 11.02
CA LYS A 330 -23.97 -14.22 12.37
C LYS A 330 -24.45 -15.68 12.34
N GLU A 331 -25.34 -16.02 11.41
CA GLU A 331 -25.84 -17.38 11.23
C GLU A 331 -24.70 -18.37 10.93
N ARG A 332 -23.82 -18.04 9.98
CA ARG A 332 -22.64 -18.86 9.66
C ARG A 332 -21.69 -19.01 10.84
N ILE A 333 -21.46 -17.94 11.60
CA ILE A 333 -20.66 -18.01 12.83
C ILE A 333 -21.33 -18.92 13.85
N MET A 334 -22.66 -18.85 14.01
CA MET A 334 -23.39 -19.69 14.95
C MET A 334 -23.36 -21.16 14.52
N GLU A 335 -23.49 -21.48 13.24
CA GLU A 335 -23.31 -22.83 12.69
C GLU A 335 -21.92 -23.37 13.02
N PHE A 336 -20.88 -22.59 12.75
CA PHE A 336 -19.49 -22.92 13.09
C PHE A 336 -19.32 -23.19 14.59
N LEU A 337 -19.85 -22.35 15.45
CA LEU A 337 -19.78 -22.52 16.90
C LEU A 337 -20.55 -23.77 17.36
N ALA A 338 -21.68 -24.10 16.72
CA ALA A 338 -22.44 -25.29 17.02
C ALA A 338 -21.64 -26.56 16.67
N VAL A 339 -21.05 -26.64 15.46
CA VAL A 339 -20.19 -27.75 15.05
C VAL A 339 -19.02 -27.90 16.02
N ARG A 340 -18.33 -26.82 16.37
CA ARG A 340 -17.21 -26.83 17.34
C ARG A 340 -17.63 -27.31 18.72
N THR A 341 -18.87 -27.03 19.14
CA THR A 341 -19.38 -27.49 20.43
C THR A 341 -19.67 -28.99 20.44
N LEU A 342 -20.07 -29.55 19.28
CA LEU A 342 -20.37 -30.97 19.09
C LEU A 342 -19.11 -31.82 18.88
N THR A 343 -18.13 -31.29 18.15
CA THR A 343 -16.86 -31.96 17.88
C THR A 343 -15.92 -31.84 19.08
N LYS A 344 -15.64 -32.98 19.73
CA LYS A 344 -14.71 -33.03 20.90
C LYS A 344 -13.24 -32.83 20.55
N LYS A 345 -12.85 -32.93 19.29
CA LYS A 345 -11.49 -32.73 18.75
C LYS A 345 -11.51 -31.57 17.77
N GLY A 346 -10.60 -30.65 17.94
CA GLY A 346 -10.52 -29.35 17.29
C GLY A 346 -10.27 -29.29 15.78
N GLU A 347 -10.78 -30.23 15.01
CA GLU A 347 -10.81 -30.16 13.55
C GLU A 347 -11.96 -29.24 13.10
N SER A 348 -11.82 -27.95 13.34
CA SER A 348 -12.74 -26.97 12.79
C SER A 348 -12.03 -26.22 11.65
N PRO A 349 -12.70 -26.00 10.52
CA PRO A 349 -12.15 -25.16 9.47
C PRO A 349 -11.82 -23.77 10.02
N ILE A 350 -10.91 -23.09 9.37
CA ILE A 350 -10.52 -21.73 9.79
C ILE A 350 -11.49 -20.75 9.17
N LEU A 351 -12.11 -19.92 9.98
CA LEU A 351 -12.98 -18.87 9.44
C LEU A 351 -12.16 -17.74 8.85
N CYS A 352 -12.47 -17.39 7.60
CA CYS A 352 -11.92 -16.21 6.94
C CYS A 352 -13.03 -15.19 6.68
N LEU A 353 -12.98 -14.06 7.37
CA LEU A 353 -13.90 -12.96 7.17
C LEU A 353 -13.37 -12.06 6.04
N ALA A 354 -13.99 -12.16 4.87
CA ALA A 354 -13.58 -11.43 3.67
C ALA A 354 -14.54 -10.29 3.35
N GLY A 355 -14.02 -9.13 2.94
CA GLY A 355 -14.86 -8.01 2.53
C GLY A 355 -14.17 -6.65 2.67
N PRO A 356 -14.85 -5.55 2.30
CA PRO A 356 -14.28 -4.22 2.30
C PRO A 356 -13.76 -3.76 3.67
N PRO A 357 -12.83 -2.81 3.71
CA PRO A 357 -12.33 -2.26 4.97
C PRO A 357 -13.43 -1.51 5.74
N GLY A 358 -13.40 -1.64 7.08
CA GLY A 358 -14.34 -0.93 7.96
C GLY A 358 -15.70 -1.59 8.14
N THR A 359 -15.92 -2.81 7.62
CA THR A 359 -17.15 -3.59 7.77
C THR A 359 -17.22 -4.44 9.05
N GLY A 360 -16.33 -4.20 10.00
CA GLY A 360 -16.42 -4.83 11.32
C GLY A 360 -15.74 -6.20 11.46
N LYS A 361 -14.98 -6.69 10.48
CA LYS A 361 -14.30 -8.01 10.52
C LYS A 361 -13.53 -8.28 11.82
N THR A 362 -12.67 -7.34 12.21
CA THR A 362 -11.87 -7.44 13.44
C THR A 362 -12.73 -7.39 14.71
N SER A 363 -13.83 -6.62 14.70
CA SER A 363 -14.75 -6.55 15.86
C SER A 363 -15.58 -7.84 16.01
N ILE A 364 -16.02 -8.44 14.91
CA ILE A 364 -16.71 -9.74 14.92
C ILE A 364 -15.83 -10.80 15.57
N ALA A 365 -14.55 -10.91 15.18
CA ALA A 365 -13.64 -11.88 15.80
C ALA A 365 -13.48 -11.65 17.31
N ARG A 366 -13.47 -10.39 17.77
CA ARG A 366 -13.44 -10.06 19.22
C ARG A 366 -14.72 -10.47 19.91
N SER A 367 -15.88 -10.27 19.29
CA SER A 367 -17.18 -10.68 19.85
C SER A 367 -17.29 -12.20 19.94
N VAL A 368 -16.76 -12.93 18.95
CA VAL A 368 -16.64 -14.40 19.02
C VAL A 368 -15.78 -14.84 20.20
N ALA A 369 -14.63 -14.18 20.41
CA ALA A 369 -13.77 -14.47 21.58
C ALA A 369 -14.51 -14.23 22.89
N ARG A 370 -15.24 -13.10 23.00
CA ARG A 370 -16.07 -12.76 24.18
C ARG A 370 -17.16 -13.82 24.41
N ALA A 371 -17.84 -14.23 23.34
CA ALA A 371 -18.91 -15.23 23.37
C ALA A 371 -18.44 -16.61 23.84
N LEU A 372 -17.23 -16.97 23.46
CA LEU A 372 -16.59 -18.23 23.86
C LEU A 372 -15.82 -18.15 25.17
N HIS A 373 -15.73 -16.99 25.80
CA HIS A 373 -14.86 -16.72 26.95
C HIS A 373 -13.38 -17.06 26.70
N LYS A 374 -12.90 -16.80 25.46
CA LYS A 374 -11.52 -17.03 25.05
C LYS A 374 -10.68 -15.77 25.21
N GLU A 375 -9.43 -15.94 25.59
CA GLU A 375 -8.44 -14.87 25.49
C GLU A 375 -8.25 -14.52 24.01
N TYR A 376 -8.20 -13.23 23.71
CA TYR A 376 -8.14 -12.70 22.35
C TYR A 376 -6.78 -12.12 22.05
N VAL A 377 -6.16 -12.58 20.98
CA VAL A 377 -4.90 -12.02 20.47
C VAL A 377 -5.06 -11.66 18.99
N ARG A 378 -4.59 -10.47 18.63
CA ARG A 378 -4.56 -10.02 17.24
C ARG A 378 -3.13 -10.05 16.71
N ILE A 379 -2.93 -10.76 15.61
CA ILE A 379 -1.67 -10.84 14.88
C ILE A 379 -1.88 -10.16 13.52
N SER A 380 -1.29 -8.99 13.32
CA SER A 380 -1.34 -8.31 12.02
C SER A 380 -0.32 -8.94 11.09
N LEU A 381 -0.78 -9.43 9.94
CA LEU A 381 0.07 -10.00 8.89
C LEU A 381 0.44 -8.97 7.81
N GLY A 382 -0.18 -7.78 7.85
CA GLY A 382 0.14 -6.69 6.95
C GLY A 382 1.60 -6.23 7.11
N GLY A 383 2.38 -6.37 6.03
CA GLY A 383 3.80 -6.01 6.02
C GLY A 383 4.78 -7.09 6.48
N VAL A 384 4.32 -8.28 6.82
CA VAL A 384 5.16 -9.44 7.10
C VAL A 384 5.77 -9.95 5.78
N ARG A 385 7.09 -10.01 5.72
CA ARG A 385 7.84 -10.41 4.53
C ARG A 385 8.78 -11.60 4.76
N ASP A 386 9.07 -11.94 6.01
CA ASP A 386 10.02 -12.97 6.40
C ASP A 386 9.30 -14.10 7.15
N GLU A 387 9.54 -15.34 6.75
CA GLU A 387 9.07 -16.54 7.45
C GLU A 387 9.45 -16.50 8.94
N ALA A 388 10.62 -15.94 9.26
CA ALA A 388 11.10 -15.83 10.64
C ALA A 388 10.20 -14.96 11.53
N GLU A 389 9.38 -14.05 10.98
CA GLU A 389 8.40 -13.34 11.77
C GLU A 389 7.28 -14.25 12.29
N ILE A 390 6.92 -15.31 11.56
CA ILE A 390 5.91 -16.30 11.96
C ILE A 390 6.51 -17.37 12.86
N ARG A 391 7.66 -17.97 12.42
CA ARG A 391 8.32 -19.11 13.05
C ARG A 391 9.44 -18.76 14.02
N GLY A 392 9.76 -17.47 14.22
CA GLY A 392 10.87 -17.03 15.03
C GLY A 392 12.24 -17.17 14.37
N HIS A 393 13.21 -16.47 14.91
CA HIS A 393 14.61 -16.51 14.47
C HIS A 393 15.36 -17.62 15.19
N ARG A 394 16.33 -18.24 14.51
CA ARG A 394 17.21 -19.22 15.19
C ARG A 394 17.95 -18.55 16.34
N ARG A 395 17.96 -19.19 17.50
CA ARG A 395 18.56 -18.70 18.76
C ARG A 395 20.01 -18.25 18.67
N THR A 396 20.75 -18.72 17.67
CA THR A 396 22.16 -18.39 17.45
C THR A 396 22.40 -16.98 16.91
N TYR A 397 21.36 -16.27 16.45
CA TYR A 397 21.49 -14.90 15.96
C TYR A 397 21.35 -13.90 17.10
N ILE A 398 22.15 -12.82 17.04
CA ILE A 398 22.02 -11.69 17.96
C ILE A 398 20.67 -11.00 17.72
N GLY A 399 19.88 -10.86 18.78
CA GLY A 399 18.54 -10.27 18.69
C GLY A 399 17.45 -11.27 18.26
N ALA A 400 17.75 -12.57 18.26
CA ALA A 400 16.74 -13.59 18.00
C ALA A 400 15.56 -13.49 18.96
N MET A 401 14.34 -13.67 18.43
CA MET A 401 13.10 -13.62 19.19
C MET A 401 12.11 -14.69 18.69
N PRO A 402 11.15 -15.11 19.53
CA PRO A 402 10.08 -16.01 19.11
C PRO A 402 9.24 -15.42 18.01
N GLY A 403 8.62 -16.27 17.20
CA GLY A 403 7.69 -15.86 16.17
C GLY A 403 6.40 -15.26 16.73
N ARG A 404 5.63 -14.62 15.87
CA ARG A 404 4.37 -13.95 16.23
C ARG A 404 3.34 -14.90 16.82
N ILE A 405 3.32 -16.17 16.37
CA ILE A 405 2.41 -17.19 16.90
C ILE A 405 2.77 -17.55 18.35
N ALA A 406 4.04 -17.83 18.61
CA ALA A 406 4.52 -18.13 19.96
C ALA A 406 4.36 -16.93 20.91
N ASN A 407 4.68 -15.72 20.44
CA ASN A 407 4.44 -14.50 21.19
C ASN A 407 2.93 -14.28 21.46
N GLY A 408 2.06 -14.65 20.53
CA GLY A 408 0.61 -14.62 20.70
C GLY A 408 0.17 -15.54 21.84
N LEU A 409 0.73 -16.74 21.97
CA LEU A 409 0.46 -17.64 23.11
C LEU A 409 0.93 -17.05 24.44
N ILE A 410 2.12 -16.46 24.47
CA ILE A 410 2.65 -15.78 25.67
C ILE A 410 1.73 -14.65 26.09
N GLN A 411 1.30 -13.81 25.15
CA GLN A 411 0.39 -12.69 25.40
C GLN A 411 -0.98 -13.16 25.92
N ALA A 412 -1.51 -14.23 25.36
CA ALA A 412 -2.76 -14.83 25.80
C ALA A 412 -2.66 -15.45 27.20
N GLY A 413 -1.50 -15.99 27.58
CA GLY A 413 -1.29 -16.70 28.83
C GLY A 413 -2.09 -18.00 28.96
N VAL A 414 -2.68 -18.49 27.86
CA VAL A 414 -3.42 -19.76 27.73
C VAL A 414 -3.10 -20.43 26.40
N LYS A 415 -3.21 -21.78 26.36
CA LYS A 415 -2.90 -22.55 25.15
C LYS A 415 -4.06 -22.59 24.13
N ASN A 416 -5.25 -22.18 24.50
CA ASN A 416 -6.45 -22.23 23.68
C ASN A 416 -7.07 -20.84 23.39
N PRO A 417 -6.27 -19.81 23.08
CA PRO A 417 -6.82 -18.48 22.75
C PRO A 417 -7.59 -18.47 21.45
N LEU A 418 -8.27 -17.37 21.16
CA LEU A 418 -8.64 -16.98 19.81
C LEU A 418 -7.53 -16.08 19.25
N MET A 419 -6.92 -16.50 18.16
CA MET A 419 -5.92 -15.72 17.43
C MET A 419 -6.52 -15.19 16.13
N LEU A 420 -6.59 -13.87 16.02
CA LEU A 420 -7.00 -13.20 14.79
C LEU A 420 -5.79 -12.94 13.92
N LEU A 421 -5.75 -13.56 12.74
CA LEU A 421 -4.78 -13.32 11.68
C LEU A 421 -5.33 -12.19 10.78
N ASP A 422 -4.95 -10.96 11.09
CA ASP A 422 -5.51 -9.79 10.42
C ASP A 422 -4.73 -9.43 9.16
N GLU A 423 -5.44 -9.10 8.08
CA GLU A 423 -4.89 -8.75 6.77
C GLU A 423 -4.05 -9.86 6.12
N ILE A 424 -4.58 -11.10 6.08
CA ILE A 424 -3.89 -12.25 5.47
C ILE A 424 -3.67 -12.07 3.95
N ASP A 425 -4.47 -11.24 3.30
CA ASP A 425 -4.35 -10.83 1.90
C ASP A 425 -3.12 -9.96 1.61
N LYS A 426 -2.43 -9.47 2.65
CA LYS A 426 -1.22 -8.64 2.53
C LYS A 426 0.08 -9.43 2.73
N VAL A 427 -0.02 -10.74 2.88
CA VAL A 427 1.14 -11.62 2.96
C VAL A 427 1.78 -11.75 1.59
N SER A 428 2.99 -11.22 1.42
CA SER A 428 3.73 -11.30 0.15
C SER A 428 4.61 -12.55 0.10
N SER A 429 4.71 -13.14 -1.10
CA SER A 429 5.71 -14.15 -1.42
C SER A 429 6.94 -13.45 -2.02
N ASP A 430 7.86 -13.00 -1.18
CA ASP A 430 9.13 -12.42 -1.62
C ASP A 430 10.26 -13.44 -1.59
N TYR A 431 11.36 -13.16 -2.32
CA TYR A 431 12.57 -13.99 -2.48
C TYR A 431 13.28 -14.42 -1.17
N LYS A 432 12.86 -13.95 -0.01
CA LYS A 432 13.53 -14.18 1.29
C LYS A 432 12.88 -15.23 2.19
N GLY A 433 11.82 -15.89 1.76
CA GLY A 433 11.13 -16.91 2.54
C GLY A 433 9.65 -16.98 2.18
N ASP A 434 9.07 -18.16 2.26
CA ASP A 434 7.66 -18.39 1.95
C ASP A 434 6.83 -18.27 3.24
N THR A 435 6.42 -17.05 3.56
CA THR A 435 5.53 -16.75 4.69
C THR A 435 4.21 -17.53 4.59
N ALA A 436 3.73 -17.80 3.37
CA ALA A 436 2.53 -18.57 3.14
C ALA A 436 2.72 -20.03 3.57
N SER A 437 3.88 -20.64 3.28
CA SER A 437 4.20 -21.99 3.76
C SER A 437 4.28 -22.08 5.27
N ALA A 438 4.83 -21.05 5.95
CA ALA A 438 4.83 -21.00 7.41
C ALA A 438 3.41 -20.95 7.99
N LEU A 439 2.52 -20.16 7.37
CA LEU A 439 1.12 -20.10 7.77
C LEU A 439 0.36 -21.40 7.48
N LEU A 440 0.69 -22.11 6.41
CA LEU A 440 0.12 -23.43 6.13
C LEU A 440 0.37 -24.41 7.27
N GLU A 441 1.59 -24.47 7.83
CA GLU A 441 1.88 -25.33 8.99
C GLU A 441 1.07 -24.92 10.24
N VAL A 442 0.89 -23.61 10.45
CA VAL A 442 0.09 -23.10 11.58
C VAL A 442 -1.39 -23.47 11.43
N LEU A 443 -1.91 -23.41 10.21
CA LEU A 443 -3.33 -23.53 9.91
C LEU A 443 -3.76 -24.96 9.55
N ASP A 444 -2.83 -25.84 9.25
CA ASP A 444 -3.11 -27.24 8.96
C ASP A 444 -3.31 -28.04 10.26
N SER A 445 -4.50 -28.60 10.46
CA SER A 445 -4.84 -29.36 11.66
C SER A 445 -3.98 -30.60 11.89
N GLU A 446 -3.40 -31.19 10.84
CA GLU A 446 -2.49 -32.34 10.94
C GLU A 446 -1.07 -31.93 11.40
N GLN A 447 -0.64 -30.73 11.03
CA GLN A 447 0.72 -30.23 11.30
C GLN A 447 0.79 -29.37 12.57
N ASN A 448 -0.24 -28.59 12.86
CA ASN A 448 -0.26 -27.58 13.93
C ASN A 448 -0.13 -28.17 15.35
N VAL A 449 -0.41 -29.46 15.53
CA VAL A 449 -0.21 -30.20 16.81
C VAL A 449 1.27 -30.21 17.22
N LYS A 450 2.17 -30.09 16.26
CA LYS A 450 3.62 -30.11 16.46
C LYS A 450 4.31 -28.90 15.83
N PHE A 451 3.65 -27.76 15.83
CA PHE A 451 4.21 -26.52 15.30
C PHE A 451 5.56 -26.20 15.94
N ARG A 452 6.56 -25.89 15.13
CA ARG A 452 7.92 -25.67 15.60
C ARG A 452 8.37 -24.23 15.37
N ASP A 453 8.47 -23.48 16.44
CA ASP A 453 9.10 -22.17 16.44
C ASP A 453 10.64 -22.35 16.50
N ASN A 454 11.37 -21.65 15.63
CA ASN A 454 12.83 -21.77 15.50
C ASN A 454 13.59 -21.22 16.72
N TYR A 455 12.99 -20.30 17.48
CA TYR A 455 13.58 -19.79 18.71
C TYR A 455 13.34 -20.74 19.88
N ILE A 456 12.12 -21.25 20.02
CA ILE A 456 11.70 -22.10 21.14
C ILE A 456 12.24 -23.52 20.98
N GLU A 457 12.31 -24.05 19.76
CA GLU A 457 12.79 -25.40 19.41
C GLU A 457 12.04 -26.57 20.11
N ILE A 458 10.99 -26.27 20.86
CA ILE A 458 10.10 -27.27 21.46
C ILE A 458 8.77 -27.21 20.67
N PRO A 459 8.20 -28.36 20.26
CA PRO A 459 6.92 -28.37 19.58
C PRO A 459 5.82 -27.72 20.43
N LEU A 460 5.07 -26.82 19.84
CA LEU A 460 3.90 -26.19 20.42
C LEU A 460 2.64 -26.83 19.82
N ASP A 461 1.70 -27.20 20.68
CA ASP A 461 0.40 -27.71 20.26
C ASP A 461 -0.58 -26.56 20.05
N LEU A 462 -0.87 -26.25 18.76
CA LEU A 462 -1.81 -25.21 18.36
C LEU A 462 -3.22 -25.76 18.08
N SER A 463 -3.47 -27.07 18.25
CA SER A 463 -4.77 -27.71 17.91
C SER A 463 -5.97 -27.13 18.66
N GLN A 464 -5.76 -26.51 19.82
CA GLN A 464 -6.81 -25.90 20.62
C GLN A 464 -6.96 -24.39 20.38
N VAL A 465 -6.07 -23.79 19.59
CA VAL A 465 -6.16 -22.39 19.21
C VAL A 465 -7.31 -22.23 18.20
N LEU A 466 -8.13 -21.22 18.39
CA LEU A 466 -9.13 -20.85 17.39
C LEU A 466 -8.54 -19.76 16.51
N PHE A 467 -8.26 -20.12 15.26
CA PHE A 467 -7.81 -19.16 14.27
C PHE A 467 -9.01 -18.56 13.52
N ILE A 468 -9.03 -17.23 13.43
CA ILE A 468 -9.91 -16.48 12.52
C ILE A 468 -9.01 -15.60 11.68
N ALA A 469 -9.20 -15.61 10.36
CA ALA A 469 -8.48 -14.75 9.44
C ALA A 469 -9.37 -13.59 8.97
N THR A 470 -8.77 -12.46 8.59
CA THR A 470 -9.46 -11.39 7.87
C THR A 470 -8.74 -11.07 6.57
N ALA A 471 -9.51 -10.78 5.53
CA ALA A 471 -9.02 -10.36 4.23
C ALA A 471 -9.87 -9.22 3.67
N ASN A 472 -9.27 -8.37 2.86
CA ASN A 472 -10.02 -7.39 2.08
C ASN A 472 -10.23 -7.87 0.64
N ASP A 473 -9.28 -8.65 0.12
CA ASP A 473 -9.31 -9.21 -1.22
C ASP A 473 -8.88 -10.69 -1.19
N LEU A 474 -9.76 -11.57 -1.64
CA LEU A 474 -9.50 -13.01 -1.71
C LEU A 474 -8.56 -13.39 -2.85
N GLN A 475 -8.50 -12.60 -3.92
CA GLN A 475 -7.71 -12.92 -5.11
C GLN A 475 -6.21 -12.89 -4.85
N THR A 476 -5.77 -12.11 -3.86
CA THR A 476 -4.37 -11.98 -3.48
C THR A 476 -3.89 -13.08 -2.54
N ILE A 477 -4.80 -13.88 -1.98
CA ILE A 477 -4.45 -14.98 -1.06
C ILE A 477 -4.04 -16.21 -1.87
N PRO A 478 -2.89 -16.85 -1.55
CA PRO A 478 -2.48 -18.10 -2.18
C PRO A 478 -3.55 -19.20 -2.05
N ARG A 479 -3.86 -19.89 -3.16
CA ARG A 479 -4.87 -20.95 -3.21
C ARG A 479 -4.73 -22.02 -2.11
N PRO A 480 -3.53 -22.54 -1.78
CA PRO A 480 -3.38 -23.52 -0.71
C PRO A 480 -3.84 -23.04 0.67
N LEU A 481 -3.80 -21.72 0.93
CA LEU A 481 -4.35 -21.15 2.16
C LEU A 481 -5.88 -21.04 2.08
N LEU A 482 -6.42 -20.61 0.93
CA LEU A 482 -7.86 -20.52 0.71
C LEU A 482 -8.56 -21.86 0.86
N ASP A 483 -7.96 -22.95 0.35
CA ASP A 483 -8.53 -24.30 0.43
C ASP A 483 -8.70 -24.83 1.87
N ARG A 484 -8.04 -24.20 2.86
CA ARG A 484 -8.14 -24.52 4.28
C ARG A 484 -9.08 -23.63 5.07
N MET A 485 -9.66 -22.64 4.40
CA MET A 485 -10.49 -21.62 5.05
C MET A 485 -11.94 -21.73 4.63
N GLU A 486 -12.83 -21.58 5.59
CA GLU A 486 -14.25 -21.34 5.34
C GLU A 486 -14.45 -19.82 5.18
N ILE A 487 -14.80 -19.41 3.97
CA ILE A 487 -14.93 -17.99 3.63
C ILE A 487 -16.33 -17.51 4.01
N ILE A 488 -16.38 -16.44 4.81
CA ILE A 488 -17.59 -15.70 5.10
C ILE A 488 -17.46 -14.30 4.51
N GLU A 489 -18.21 -14.04 3.46
CA GLU A 489 -18.19 -12.74 2.80
C GLU A 489 -19.01 -11.71 3.58
N ILE A 490 -18.40 -10.58 3.87
CA ILE A 490 -19.04 -9.44 4.51
C ILE A 490 -19.19 -8.33 3.48
N SER A 491 -20.41 -8.06 3.11
CA SER A 491 -20.74 -7.04 2.14
C SER A 491 -20.70 -5.62 2.72
N SER A 492 -20.83 -4.63 1.83
CA SER A 492 -20.96 -3.22 2.21
C SER A 492 -22.25 -2.97 3.01
N TYR A 493 -22.17 -2.02 3.96
CA TYR A 493 -23.36 -1.57 4.69
C TYR A 493 -24.23 -0.64 3.86
N THR A 494 -25.54 -0.77 4.00
CA THR A 494 -26.53 0.20 3.51
C THR A 494 -26.44 1.52 4.28
N GLU A 495 -27.05 2.58 3.78
CA GLU A 495 -27.15 3.87 4.49
C GLU A 495 -27.86 3.70 5.84
N ASN A 496 -28.90 2.88 5.86
CA ASN A 496 -29.69 2.61 7.04
C ASN A 496 -28.89 1.83 8.09
N GLU A 497 -28.18 0.76 7.67
CA GLU A 497 -27.28 0.02 8.55
C GLU A 497 -26.19 0.93 9.14
N LYS A 498 -25.55 1.79 8.33
CA LYS A 498 -24.57 2.77 8.81
C LYS A 498 -25.15 3.73 9.85
N ARG A 499 -26.40 4.16 9.65
CA ARG A 499 -27.12 5.01 10.60
C ARG A 499 -27.33 4.33 11.94
N TYR A 500 -27.83 3.09 11.95
CA TYR A 500 -28.03 2.34 13.18
C TYR A 500 -26.70 2.02 13.87
N ILE A 501 -25.69 1.56 13.13
CA ILE A 501 -24.33 1.32 13.66
C ILE A 501 -23.76 2.59 14.30
N ALA A 502 -23.95 3.74 13.64
CA ALA A 502 -23.47 5.00 14.19
C ALA A 502 -24.19 5.36 15.49
N TRP A 503 -25.52 5.18 15.51
CA TRP A 503 -26.35 5.55 16.66
C TRP A 503 -26.09 4.65 17.88
N GLU A 504 -26.09 3.34 17.67
CA GLU A 504 -25.99 2.36 18.76
C GLU A 504 -24.57 2.16 19.27
N HIS A 505 -23.57 2.25 18.35
CA HIS A 505 -22.21 1.88 18.69
C HIS A 505 -21.18 3.02 18.55
N LEU A 506 -21.17 3.75 17.41
CA LEU A 506 -20.06 4.69 17.16
C LEU A 506 -20.18 5.97 18.00
N ILE A 507 -21.35 6.58 18.08
CA ILE A 507 -21.57 7.82 18.81
C ILE A 507 -21.30 7.62 20.31
N PRO A 508 -21.88 6.62 21.00
CA PRO A 508 -21.58 6.38 22.42
C PRO A 508 -20.10 6.09 22.68
N LYS A 509 -19.47 5.28 21.80
CA LYS A 509 -18.05 4.97 21.88
C LYS A 509 -17.18 6.22 21.76
N GLN A 510 -17.47 7.09 20.79
CA GLN A 510 -16.69 8.30 20.55
C GLN A 510 -16.92 9.36 21.63
N ILE A 511 -18.14 9.52 22.14
CA ILE A 511 -18.45 10.39 23.28
C ILE A 511 -17.61 9.98 24.49
N LYS A 512 -17.60 8.68 24.84
CA LYS A 512 -16.82 8.15 25.94
C LYS A 512 -15.29 8.31 25.71
N ALA A 513 -14.81 8.04 24.51
CA ALA A 513 -13.39 8.15 24.15
C ALA A 513 -12.86 9.59 24.26
N HIS A 514 -13.70 10.58 24.02
CA HIS A 514 -13.34 12.00 24.10
C HIS A 514 -13.70 12.65 25.46
N GLY A 515 -14.09 11.86 26.46
CA GLY A 515 -14.37 12.36 27.82
C GLY A 515 -15.66 13.19 27.95
N LEU A 516 -16.53 13.13 26.93
CA LEU A 516 -17.83 13.79 26.98
C LEU A 516 -18.87 12.93 27.71
N LYS A 517 -19.90 13.58 28.25
CA LYS A 517 -21.09 12.90 28.76
C LYS A 517 -22.16 12.86 27.68
N GLU A 518 -22.99 11.81 27.67
CA GLU A 518 -24.06 11.63 26.68
C GLU A 518 -24.99 12.85 26.53
N LYS A 519 -25.25 13.57 27.64
CA LYS A 519 -26.06 14.77 27.65
C LYS A 519 -25.37 16.03 27.09
N GLN A 520 -24.08 15.97 26.80
CA GLN A 520 -23.30 17.11 26.35
C GLN A 520 -23.20 17.23 24.83
N LEU A 521 -23.43 16.13 24.12
CA LEU A 521 -23.42 16.11 22.66
C LEU A 521 -24.62 15.35 22.12
N LYS A 522 -25.40 16.00 21.28
CA LYS A 522 -26.51 15.38 20.54
C LYS A 522 -26.30 15.58 19.04
N ILE A 523 -26.30 14.51 18.28
CA ILE A 523 -26.26 14.56 16.83
C ILE A 523 -27.66 14.23 16.34
N GLU A 524 -28.28 15.12 15.56
CA GLU A 524 -29.61 14.88 15.01
C GLU A 524 -29.56 13.86 13.86
N GLU A 525 -30.67 13.16 13.62
CA GLU A 525 -30.77 12.11 12.60
C GLU A 525 -30.47 12.67 11.21
N ASP A 526 -30.98 13.83 10.86
CA ASP A 526 -30.74 14.49 9.57
C ASP A 526 -29.27 14.89 9.40
N ALA A 527 -28.60 15.30 10.47
CA ALA A 527 -27.17 15.58 10.46
C ALA A 527 -26.38 14.28 10.24
N LEU A 528 -26.73 13.18 10.91
CA LEU A 528 -26.10 11.90 10.75
C LEU A 528 -26.25 11.37 9.32
N ARG A 529 -27.45 11.45 8.75
CA ARG A 529 -27.71 11.09 7.35
C ARG A 529 -26.83 11.91 6.40
N LYS A 530 -26.72 13.22 6.65
CA LYS A 530 -25.88 14.10 5.84
C LYS A 530 -24.38 13.83 6.02
N ILE A 531 -23.94 13.36 7.20
CA ILE A 531 -22.56 12.88 7.39
C ILE A 531 -22.32 11.65 6.52
N ILE A 532 -23.21 10.68 6.55
CA ILE A 532 -23.09 9.42 5.78
C ILE A 532 -23.04 9.72 4.27
N THR A 533 -23.93 10.57 3.77
CA THR A 533 -24.06 10.82 2.32
C THR A 533 -23.10 11.87 1.79
N GLY A 534 -22.75 12.90 2.57
CA GLY A 534 -21.97 14.05 2.06
C GLY A 534 -20.50 14.09 2.54
N TYR A 535 -20.17 13.39 3.62
CA TYR A 535 -18.81 13.44 4.19
C TYR A 535 -18.08 12.09 4.20
N THR A 536 -18.79 11.01 3.87
CA THR A 536 -18.18 9.67 3.73
C THR A 536 -18.53 9.06 2.37
N LYS A 537 -17.57 8.33 1.79
CA LYS A 537 -17.76 7.45 0.64
C LYS A 537 -16.94 6.18 0.94
N GLU A 538 -17.60 5.20 1.55
CA GLU A 538 -16.95 3.98 2.00
C GLU A 538 -17.95 2.81 2.12
N ALA A 539 -17.46 1.59 1.95
CA ALA A 539 -18.26 0.38 2.14
C ALA A 539 -18.64 0.14 3.61
N GLY A 540 -17.72 0.41 4.51
CA GLY A 540 -17.89 0.26 5.96
C GLY A 540 -18.24 1.56 6.69
N VAL A 541 -17.76 1.69 7.93
CA VAL A 541 -18.05 2.83 8.83
C VAL A 541 -16.78 3.48 9.44
N ARG A 542 -15.61 3.23 8.87
CA ARG A 542 -14.34 3.72 9.43
C ARG A 542 -14.19 5.24 9.34
N ASN A 543 -14.54 5.83 8.20
CA ASN A 543 -14.51 7.28 8.02
C ASN A 543 -15.67 7.95 8.76
N LEU A 544 -16.83 7.28 8.83
CA LEU A 544 -17.97 7.72 9.64
C LEU A 544 -17.57 7.83 11.12
N GLU A 545 -16.92 6.82 11.66
CA GLU A 545 -16.38 6.86 13.03
C GLU A 545 -15.40 8.02 13.24
N ARG A 546 -14.52 8.26 12.25
CA ARG A 546 -13.55 9.36 12.28
C ARG A 546 -14.23 10.73 12.27
N ASN A 547 -15.23 10.92 11.41
CA ASN A 547 -15.99 12.16 11.35
C ASN A 547 -16.78 12.42 12.65
N ILE A 548 -17.37 11.38 13.23
CA ILE A 548 -18.02 11.48 14.56
C ILE A 548 -16.98 11.88 15.62
N GLY A 549 -15.78 11.32 15.59
CA GLY A 549 -14.66 11.71 16.45
C GLY A 549 -14.26 13.19 16.27
N ASP A 550 -14.24 13.69 15.02
CA ASP A 550 -13.96 15.09 14.73
C ASP A 550 -15.03 16.01 15.33
N ILE A 551 -16.30 15.61 15.25
CA ILE A 551 -17.41 16.32 15.88
C ILE A 551 -17.23 16.33 17.40
N CYS A 552 -16.92 15.17 18.01
CA CYS A 552 -16.70 15.07 19.46
C CYS A 552 -15.56 15.98 19.92
N ARG A 553 -14.46 16.05 19.18
CA ARG A 553 -13.31 16.94 19.52
C ARG A 553 -13.71 18.41 19.48
N LYS A 554 -14.43 18.83 18.45
CA LYS A 554 -14.89 20.24 18.34
C LYS A 554 -15.97 20.56 19.37
N ALA A 555 -16.85 19.62 19.69
CA ALA A 555 -17.84 19.78 20.76
C ALA A 555 -17.17 19.91 22.13
N ALA A 556 -16.17 19.06 22.43
CA ALA A 556 -15.40 19.16 23.65
C ALA A 556 -14.71 20.53 23.80
N ARG A 557 -14.16 21.05 22.69
CA ARG A 557 -13.55 22.38 22.65
C ARG A 557 -14.57 23.48 22.98
N LYS A 558 -15.74 23.49 22.33
CA LYS A 558 -16.82 24.46 22.59
C LYS A 558 -17.28 24.44 24.05
N ILE A 559 -17.45 23.25 24.62
CA ILE A 559 -17.85 23.08 26.01
C ILE A 559 -16.80 23.66 26.99
N MET A 560 -15.52 23.50 26.66
CA MET A 560 -14.43 23.98 27.51
C MET A 560 -14.16 25.48 27.36
N GLU A 561 -14.23 26.03 26.13
CA GLU A 561 -13.94 27.43 25.83
C GLU A 561 -15.17 28.31 26.06
N ASP A 562 -16.33 27.94 25.52
CA ASP A 562 -17.55 28.76 25.49
C ASP A 562 -18.48 28.45 26.69
N LYS A 563 -18.14 27.46 27.56
CA LYS A 563 -18.95 26.99 28.70
C LYS A 563 -20.36 26.55 28.29
N GLU A 564 -20.54 26.09 27.06
CA GLU A 564 -21.79 25.48 26.63
C GLU A 564 -22.09 24.23 27.46
N LYS A 565 -23.35 24.07 27.83
CA LYS A 565 -23.75 22.87 28.60
C LYS A 565 -24.04 21.69 27.71
N GLU A 566 -24.46 21.94 26.49
CA GLU A 566 -24.88 20.97 25.48
C GLU A 566 -24.57 21.51 24.09
N VAL A 567 -24.06 20.66 23.24
CA VAL A 567 -23.80 20.95 21.82
C VAL A 567 -24.75 20.09 20.97
N ILE A 568 -25.58 20.74 20.16
CA ILE A 568 -26.50 20.07 19.23
C ILE A 568 -25.97 20.23 17.84
N VAL A 569 -25.76 19.10 17.15
CA VAL A 569 -25.29 19.05 15.75
C VAL A 569 -26.48 18.80 14.84
N THR A 570 -26.78 19.78 14.01
CA THR A 570 -27.88 19.79 13.03
C THR A 570 -27.31 19.72 11.62
N SER A 571 -28.16 19.48 10.62
CA SER A 571 -27.76 19.53 9.23
C SER A 571 -27.20 20.89 8.78
N ASP A 572 -27.62 21.98 9.42
CA ASP A 572 -27.24 23.35 9.04
C ASP A 572 -25.88 23.75 9.60
N ASN A 573 -25.59 23.38 10.86
CA ASN A 573 -24.33 23.73 11.53
C ASN A 573 -23.23 22.70 11.30
N LEU A 574 -23.51 21.62 10.56
CA LEU A 574 -22.55 20.54 10.28
C LEU A 574 -21.26 21.04 9.59
N LYS A 575 -21.37 22.12 8.80
CA LYS A 575 -20.23 22.76 8.15
C LYS A 575 -19.20 23.31 9.14
N ASP A 576 -19.62 23.73 10.32
CA ASP A 576 -18.74 24.28 11.36
C ASP A 576 -17.89 23.16 11.99
N PHE A 577 -18.44 21.93 12.01
CA PHE A 577 -17.76 20.75 12.55
C PHE A 577 -16.90 20.04 11.52
N LEU A 578 -17.36 19.83 10.29
CA LEU A 578 -16.69 18.99 9.31
C LEU A 578 -16.22 19.75 8.04
N GLY A 579 -16.51 21.05 7.95
CA GLY A 579 -16.23 21.83 6.76
C GLY A 579 -17.25 21.60 5.65
N ARG A 580 -16.86 21.83 4.39
CA ARG A 580 -17.74 21.59 3.24
C ARG A 580 -17.90 20.10 2.98
N ALA A 581 -19.11 19.68 2.61
CA ALA A 581 -19.35 18.32 2.12
C ALA A 581 -18.43 18.02 0.93
N ARG A 582 -17.74 16.87 0.98
CA ARG A 582 -16.74 16.49 -0.01
C ARG A 582 -17.32 15.66 -1.14
N TYR A 583 -18.39 14.95 -0.85
CA TYR A 583 -19.03 14.03 -1.79
C TYR A 583 -20.38 14.57 -2.19
N THR A 584 -20.55 14.74 -3.48
CA THR A 584 -21.86 14.95 -4.10
C THR A 584 -22.06 13.70 -4.95
N TYR A 585 -23.07 12.90 -4.64
CA TYR A 585 -23.40 11.81 -5.54
C TYR A 585 -23.69 12.39 -6.92
N GLN A 586 -23.07 11.85 -7.94
CA GLN A 586 -23.43 12.20 -9.31
C GLN A 586 -24.90 11.79 -9.50
N LYS A 587 -25.77 12.79 -9.54
CA LYS A 587 -27.20 12.56 -9.79
C LYS A 587 -27.37 11.94 -11.17
N LYS A 588 -28.50 11.21 -11.37
CA LYS A 588 -28.90 10.74 -12.69
C LYS A 588 -28.80 11.87 -13.74
N ASN A 589 -28.57 11.53 -14.98
CA ASN A 589 -28.56 12.51 -16.08
C ASN A 589 -29.86 13.32 -16.05
N GLN A 590 -29.77 14.60 -16.38
CA GLN A 590 -30.95 15.50 -16.31
C GLN A 590 -31.87 15.30 -17.50
N ALA A 591 -31.38 14.81 -18.63
CA ALA A 591 -32.08 14.57 -19.86
C ALA A 591 -31.56 13.29 -20.55
N ASP A 592 -32.34 12.78 -21.49
CA ASP A 592 -31.91 11.71 -22.38
C ASP A 592 -30.87 12.27 -23.36
N GLU A 593 -29.69 11.61 -23.42
CA GLU A 593 -28.52 12.10 -24.15
C GLU A 593 -27.98 11.05 -25.10
N VAL A 594 -27.47 11.52 -26.27
CA VAL A 594 -26.85 10.64 -27.26
C VAL A 594 -25.40 10.37 -26.88
N GLY A 595 -25.01 9.09 -26.90
CA GLY A 595 -23.64 8.70 -26.63
C GLY A 595 -23.23 8.74 -25.15
N ILE A 596 -24.15 9.06 -24.23
CA ILE A 596 -23.87 9.10 -22.80
C ILE A 596 -24.70 8.06 -22.07
N VAL A 597 -24.03 7.14 -21.38
CA VAL A 597 -24.67 6.04 -20.65
C VAL A 597 -24.06 5.92 -19.24
N ARG A 598 -24.91 5.57 -18.30
CA ARG A 598 -24.47 5.33 -16.92
C ARG A 598 -24.28 3.88 -16.65
N GLY A 599 -23.05 3.49 -16.33
CA GLY A 599 -22.68 2.15 -15.86
C GLY A 599 -22.61 2.10 -14.34
N LEU A 600 -22.53 0.89 -13.81
CA LEU A 600 -22.35 0.63 -12.39
C LEU A 600 -21.03 -0.10 -12.16
N ALA A 601 -20.25 0.42 -11.23
CA ALA A 601 -18.97 -0.13 -10.84
C ALA A 601 -18.95 -0.54 -9.38
N TRP A 602 -18.08 -1.49 -9.07
CA TRP A 602 -17.72 -1.86 -7.72
C TRP A 602 -16.26 -1.48 -7.47
N THR A 603 -15.97 -0.91 -6.31
CA THR A 603 -14.63 -0.52 -5.88
C THR A 603 -14.39 -0.96 -4.43
N SER A 604 -13.15 -0.92 -3.98
CA SER A 604 -12.79 -1.24 -2.59
C SER A 604 -13.46 -0.32 -1.55
N VAL A 605 -14.00 0.81 -1.99
CA VAL A 605 -14.73 1.76 -1.12
C VAL A 605 -16.26 1.66 -1.24
N GLY A 606 -16.76 0.72 -2.05
CA GLY A 606 -18.19 0.48 -2.29
C GLY A 606 -18.57 0.63 -3.75
N GLY A 607 -19.88 0.69 -4.02
CA GLY A 607 -20.41 0.90 -5.37
C GLY A 607 -20.26 2.35 -5.83
N ASP A 608 -20.14 2.52 -7.14
CA ASP A 608 -20.11 3.82 -7.80
C ASP A 608 -20.84 3.79 -9.13
N THR A 609 -21.24 4.96 -9.65
CA THR A 609 -21.77 5.09 -11.00
C THR A 609 -20.70 5.65 -11.92
N LEU A 610 -20.57 5.07 -13.11
CA LEU A 610 -19.64 5.50 -14.14
C LEU A 610 -20.42 6.15 -15.29
N GLN A 611 -20.08 7.38 -15.61
CA GLN A 611 -20.57 8.00 -16.84
C GLN A 611 -19.64 7.57 -17.98
N ILE A 612 -20.19 6.97 -19.03
CA ILE A 612 -19.47 6.61 -20.24
C ILE A 612 -19.92 7.53 -21.35
N GLU A 613 -18.98 8.23 -21.94
CA GLU A 613 -19.21 9.20 -23.01
C GLU A 613 -18.56 8.67 -24.30
N VAL A 614 -19.33 8.70 -25.39
CA VAL A 614 -18.84 8.32 -26.71
C VAL A 614 -19.04 9.48 -27.65
N ASN A 615 -17.95 9.87 -28.32
CA ASN A 615 -17.98 10.87 -29.36
C ASN A 615 -17.55 10.28 -30.71
N LEU A 616 -18.15 10.78 -31.78
CA LEU A 616 -17.83 10.42 -33.15
C LEU A 616 -17.20 11.62 -33.86
N MET A 617 -16.15 11.35 -34.61
CA MET A 617 -15.41 12.35 -35.36
C MET A 617 -15.14 11.83 -36.77
N PRO A 618 -15.17 12.67 -37.82
CA PRO A 618 -14.64 12.28 -39.12
C PRO A 618 -13.17 11.87 -38.98
N GLY A 619 -12.80 10.69 -39.50
CA GLY A 619 -11.47 10.17 -39.29
C GLY A 619 -11.12 9.01 -40.22
N LYS A 620 -10.27 8.10 -39.77
CA LYS A 620 -9.77 6.93 -40.53
C LYS A 620 -10.19 5.60 -39.92
N GLY A 621 -11.14 5.61 -38.97
CA GLY A 621 -11.61 4.42 -38.27
C GLY A 621 -10.81 4.09 -37.02
N GLU A 622 -10.19 5.08 -36.42
CA GLU A 622 -9.47 4.89 -35.15
C GLU A 622 -10.45 4.68 -33.97
N PHE A 623 -10.06 3.78 -33.06
CA PHE A 623 -10.80 3.48 -31.83
C PHE A 623 -10.03 3.96 -30.62
N LEU A 624 -10.40 5.11 -30.09
CA LEU A 624 -9.70 5.79 -28.99
C LEU A 624 -10.36 5.52 -27.66
N LEU A 625 -9.55 5.20 -26.65
CA LEU A 625 -9.99 4.91 -25.28
C LEU A 625 -9.24 5.80 -24.30
N THR A 626 -9.97 6.56 -23.47
CA THR A 626 -9.39 7.45 -22.44
C THR A 626 -10.12 7.32 -21.11
N GLY A 627 -9.46 7.66 -19.99
CA GLY A 627 -10.02 7.59 -18.64
C GLY A 627 -9.33 6.59 -17.71
N GLN A 628 -8.05 6.25 -17.96
CA GLN A 628 -7.25 5.27 -17.20
C GLN A 628 -7.92 3.88 -17.12
N LEU A 629 -8.28 3.36 -18.30
CA LEU A 629 -8.88 2.03 -18.42
C LEU A 629 -7.80 0.96 -18.31
N GLY A 630 -8.04 -0.05 -17.48
CA GLY A 630 -7.24 -1.25 -17.41
C GLY A 630 -7.43 -2.14 -18.65
N ASP A 631 -6.62 -3.18 -18.76
CA ASP A 631 -6.58 -4.00 -19.98
C ASP A 631 -7.86 -4.81 -20.18
N VAL A 632 -8.48 -5.33 -19.12
CA VAL A 632 -9.75 -6.06 -19.20
C VAL A 632 -10.88 -5.15 -19.70
N MET A 633 -10.91 -3.90 -19.25
CA MET A 633 -11.91 -2.93 -19.69
C MET A 633 -11.70 -2.52 -21.15
N LYS A 634 -10.45 -2.40 -21.62
CA LYS A 634 -10.12 -2.15 -23.03
C LYS A 634 -10.56 -3.31 -23.91
N GLU A 635 -10.29 -4.57 -23.50
CA GLU A 635 -10.77 -5.76 -24.21
C GLU A 635 -12.30 -5.80 -24.29
N SER A 636 -12.99 -5.47 -23.21
CA SER A 636 -14.44 -5.37 -23.17
C SER A 636 -14.99 -4.32 -24.15
N ALA A 637 -14.31 -3.16 -24.27
CA ALA A 637 -14.65 -2.14 -25.27
C ALA A 637 -14.45 -2.65 -26.69
N GLN A 638 -13.36 -3.39 -26.95
CA GLN A 638 -13.10 -4.02 -28.25
C GLN A 638 -14.12 -5.11 -28.61
N ALA A 639 -14.57 -5.89 -27.62
CA ALA A 639 -15.66 -6.86 -27.81
C ALA A 639 -16.96 -6.14 -28.18
N GLY A 640 -17.26 -5.01 -27.51
CA GLY A 640 -18.42 -4.18 -27.79
C GLY A 640 -18.45 -3.63 -29.22
N ILE A 641 -17.36 -3.02 -29.67
CA ILE A 641 -17.29 -2.47 -31.06
C ILE A 641 -17.35 -3.61 -32.10
N SER A 642 -16.75 -4.77 -31.83
CA SER A 642 -16.81 -5.93 -32.70
C SER A 642 -18.24 -6.47 -32.83
N TYR A 643 -18.98 -6.53 -31.72
CA TYR A 643 -20.41 -6.87 -31.75
C TYR A 643 -21.20 -5.86 -32.60
N ILE A 644 -21.03 -4.57 -32.39
CA ILE A 644 -21.75 -3.52 -33.15
C ILE A 644 -21.47 -3.66 -34.64
N ARG A 645 -20.23 -3.88 -35.05
CA ARG A 645 -19.86 -4.12 -36.45
C ARG A 645 -20.58 -5.35 -37.02
N SER A 646 -20.73 -6.41 -36.24
CA SER A 646 -21.42 -7.64 -36.67
C SER A 646 -22.91 -7.47 -36.88
N VAL A 647 -23.55 -6.52 -36.19
CA VAL A 647 -24.99 -6.23 -36.26
C VAL A 647 -25.30 -4.92 -36.99
N ALA A 648 -24.31 -4.27 -37.60
CA ALA A 648 -24.44 -2.96 -38.24
C ALA A 648 -25.61 -2.87 -39.22
N SER A 649 -25.85 -3.92 -40.06
CA SER A 649 -26.94 -3.98 -41.01
C SER A 649 -28.35 -3.93 -40.37
N ARG A 650 -28.49 -4.42 -39.14
CA ARG A 650 -29.77 -4.38 -38.40
C ARG A 650 -30.16 -2.98 -37.96
N TYR A 651 -29.17 -2.11 -37.76
CA TYR A 651 -29.34 -0.73 -37.29
C TYR A 651 -29.15 0.29 -38.41
N ASN A 652 -29.17 -0.16 -39.69
CA ASN A 652 -28.98 0.66 -40.87
C ASN A 652 -27.67 1.47 -40.84
N ILE A 653 -26.62 0.91 -40.27
CA ILE A 653 -25.29 1.53 -40.24
C ILE A 653 -24.55 1.18 -41.53
N ASP A 654 -24.06 2.22 -42.23
CA ASP A 654 -23.27 2.06 -43.47
C ASP A 654 -21.99 1.23 -43.17
N PRO A 655 -21.68 0.18 -43.92
CA PRO A 655 -20.43 -0.56 -43.78
C PRO A 655 -19.15 0.28 -43.82
N GLU A 656 -19.17 1.40 -44.55
CA GLU A 656 -18.04 2.35 -44.65
C GLU A 656 -17.94 3.28 -43.43
N PHE A 657 -18.98 3.32 -42.55
CA PHE A 657 -19.01 4.19 -41.40
C PHE A 657 -17.77 4.03 -40.51
N PHE A 658 -17.39 2.78 -40.24
CA PHE A 658 -16.25 2.45 -39.36
C PHE A 658 -14.87 2.71 -40.02
N GLN A 659 -14.83 3.08 -41.29
CA GLN A 659 -13.60 3.48 -41.98
C GLN A 659 -13.48 5.01 -42.11
N LYS A 660 -14.62 5.71 -42.03
CA LYS A 660 -14.72 7.17 -42.24
C LYS A 660 -14.84 7.97 -40.93
N ASN A 661 -15.09 7.29 -39.81
CA ASN A 661 -15.28 7.95 -38.54
C ASN A 661 -14.41 7.32 -37.44
N ASP A 662 -13.76 8.15 -36.66
CA ASP A 662 -13.08 7.76 -35.45
C ASP A 662 -14.10 7.75 -34.31
N LEU A 663 -13.96 6.77 -33.40
CA LEU A 663 -14.81 6.58 -32.27
C LEU A 663 -13.99 6.73 -30.99
N HIS A 664 -14.35 7.69 -30.17
CA HIS A 664 -13.65 7.98 -28.91
C HIS A 664 -14.56 7.70 -27.71
N ILE A 665 -14.16 6.74 -26.88
CA ILE A 665 -14.80 6.48 -25.60
C ILE A 665 -14.00 7.18 -24.51
N HIS A 666 -14.68 7.99 -23.73
CA HIS A 666 -14.11 8.62 -22.54
C HIS A 666 -14.90 8.22 -21.30
N ILE A 667 -14.19 7.82 -20.25
CA ILE A 667 -14.79 7.60 -18.92
C ILE A 667 -14.18 8.64 -17.97
N PRO A 668 -14.92 9.68 -17.59
CA PRO A 668 -14.45 10.76 -16.71
C PRO A 668 -13.88 10.23 -15.39
N GLU A 669 -13.28 11.12 -14.59
CA GLU A 669 -12.57 10.79 -13.33
C GLU A 669 -11.25 10.04 -13.54
N GLY A 670 -10.36 10.60 -14.36
CA GLY A 670 -9.06 10.02 -14.70
C GLY A 670 -8.07 9.82 -13.53
N ALA A 671 -8.41 10.27 -12.32
CA ALA A 671 -7.58 10.04 -11.13
C ALA A 671 -7.72 8.62 -10.54
N VAL A 672 -8.74 7.86 -10.94
CA VAL A 672 -9.01 6.51 -10.42
C VAL A 672 -8.89 5.50 -11.55
N PRO A 673 -7.96 4.54 -11.46
CA PRO A 673 -7.89 3.44 -12.42
C PRO A 673 -9.19 2.63 -12.43
N LYS A 674 -9.65 2.27 -13.63
CA LYS A 674 -10.89 1.51 -13.84
C LYS A 674 -10.58 0.24 -14.60
N ASP A 675 -10.92 -0.91 -14.06
CA ASP A 675 -10.74 -2.18 -14.75
C ASP A 675 -11.91 -3.14 -14.46
N GLY A 676 -12.16 -4.05 -15.40
CA GLY A 676 -13.17 -5.08 -15.29
C GLY A 676 -14.10 -5.19 -16.50
N PRO A 677 -14.68 -6.37 -16.74
CA PRO A 677 -15.49 -6.65 -17.93
C PRO A 677 -16.94 -6.13 -17.80
N SER A 678 -17.40 -5.78 -16.59
CA SER A 678 -18.81 -5.51 -16.28
C SER A 678 -19.37 -4.20 -16.88
N ALA A 679 -18.55 -3.37 -17.52
CA ALA A 679 -18.98 -2.19 -18.26
C ALA A 679 -19.26 -2.48 -19.75
N GLY A 680 -19.15 -3.72 -20.21
CA GLY A 680 -19.24 -4.09 -21.61
C GLY A 680 -20.56 -3.69 -22.26
N ILE A 681 -21.71 -4.04 -21.66
CA ILE A 681 -23.01 -3.65 -22.20
C ILE A 681 -23.20 -2.12 -22.18
N THR A 682 -22.64 -1.43 -21.18
CA THR A 682 -22.73 0.03 -21.06
C THR A 682 -21.96 0.72 -22.17
N MET A 683 -20.71 0.29 -22.44
CA MET A 683 -19.91 0.82 -23.54
C MET A 683 -20.51 0.53 -24.90
N ALA A 684 -21.04 -0.68 -25.11
CA ALA A 684 -21.71 -1.05 -26.35
C ALA A 684 -22.98 -0.20 -26.58
N THR A 685 -23.76 0.04 -25.53
CA THR A 685 -24.96 0.90 -25.60
C THR A 685 -24.57 2.35 -25.95
N ALA A 686 -23.52 2.89 -25.31
CA ALA A 686 -23.05 4.24 -25.58
C ALA A 686 -22.54 4.41 -27.02
N MET A 687 -21.76 3.43 -27.50
CA MET A 687 -21.28 3.41 -28.89
C MET A 687 -22.44 3.36 -29.89
N LEU A 688 -23.40 2.44 -29.71
CA LEU A 688 -24.52 2.32 -30.64
C LEU A 688 -25.43 3.56 -30.60
N SER A 689 -25.68 4.12 -29.41
CA SER A 689 -26.39 5.39 -29.25
C SER A 689 -25.72 6.52 -30.05
N ALA A 690 -24.40 6.68 -29.92
CA ALA A 690 -23.64 7.68 -30.66
C ALA A 690 -23.71 7.45 -32.18
N ILE A 691 -23.52 6.20 -32.64
CA ILE A 691 -23.54 5.83 -34.06
C ILE A 691 -24.91 6.05 -34.69
N THR A 692 -25.99 5.71 -33.99
CA THR A 692 -27.36 5.82 -34.52
C THR A 692 -28.01 7.18 -34.26
N GLY A 693 -27.38 8.04 -33.44
CA GLY A 693 -27.97 9.30 -32.98
C GLY A 693 -29.21 9.12 -32.11
N THR A 694 -29.38 7.96 -31.47
CA THR A 694 -30.55 7.64 -30.64
C THR A 694 -30.19 7.90 -29.17
N PRO A 695 -30.94 8.77 -28.45
CA PRO A 695 -30.61 9.07 -27.07
C PRO A 695 -30.85 7.89 -26.14
N VAL A 696 -30.10 7.84 -25.03
CA VAL A 696 -30.26 6.87 -23.94
C VAL A 696 -31.04 7.51 -22.82
N LYS A 697 -31.99 6.77 -22.25
CA LYS A 697 -32.84 7.26 -21.16
C LYS A 697 -32.04 7.63 -19.93
N ALA A 698 -32.29 8.80 -19.37
CA ALA A 698 -31.56 9.39 -18.25
C ALA A 698 -31.73 8.64 -16.91
N ASN A 699 -32.82 7.92 -16.75
CA ASN A 699 -33.16 7.20 -15.51
C ASN A 699 -32.68 5.75 -15.47
N ILE A 700 -31.88 5.31 -16.45
CA ILE A 700 -31.38 3.94 -16.59
C ILE A 700 -29.89 3.87 -16.28
N ALA A 701 -29.51 2.85 -15.53
CA ALA A 701 -28.12 2.39 -15.41
C ALA A 701 -28.04 0.90 -15.76
N MET A 702 -26.85 0.44 -16.10
CA MET A 702 -26.65 -0.95 -16.48
C MET A 702 -25.29 -1.48 -16.09
N THR A 703 -25.21 -2.81 -15.97
CA THR A 703 -23.97 -3.53 -15.73
C THR A 703 -24.07 -4.94 -16.33
N GLY A 704 -23.02 -5.39 -16.97
CA GLY A 704 -22.97 -6.71 -17.61
C GLY A 704 -21.74 -6.84 -18.49
N GLU A 705 -21.20 -8.03 -18.59
CA GLU A 705 -20.15 -8.37 -19.55
C GLU A 705 -20.78 -8.71 -20.90
N ILE A 706 -20.16 -8.26 -21.97
CA ILE A 706 -20.63 -8.51 -23.35
C ILE A 706 -19.74 -9.54 -24.05
N THR A 707 -20.34 -10.47 -24.79
CA THR A 707 -19.62 -11.36 -25.69
C THR A 707 -19.66 -10.83 -27.13
N LEU A 708 -18.78 -11.35 -27.99
CA LEU A 708 -18.75 -11.00 -29.44
C LEU A 708 -20.08 -11.29 -30.17
N ARG A 709 -20.95 -12.13 -29.60
CA ARG A 709 -22.26 -12.46 -30.14
C ARG A 709 -23.41 -11.71 -29.47
N GLY A 710 -23.09 -10.76 -28.58
CA GLY A 710 -24.09 -9.95 -27.88
C GLY A 710 -24.80 -10.64 -26.74
N ARG A 711 -24.28 -11.75 -26.19
CA ARG A 711 -24.77 -12.33 -24.94
C ARG A 711 -24.29 -11.48 -23.77
N VAL A 712 -25.15 -11.38 -22.75
CA VAL A 712 -24.82 -10.70 -21.51
C VAL A 712 -24.47 -11.74 -20.46
N LEU A 713 -23.25 -11.65 -19.90
CA LEU A 713 -22.71 -12.58 -18.91
C LEU A 713 -22.81 -12.01 -17.48
N PRO A 714 -22.88 -12.89 -16.45
CA PRO A 714 -23.02 -12.48 -15.07
C PRO A 714 -21.81 -11.70 -14.55
N ILE A 715 -22.06 -10.92 -13.51
CA ILE A 715 -21.06 -10.01 -12.92
C ILE A 715 -21.03 -10.15 -11.39
N GLY A 716 -19.92 -9.75 -10.78
CA GLY A 716 -19.78 -9.66 -9.32
C GLY A 716 -20.10 -8.27 -8.75
N GLY A 717 -20.25 -8.22 -7.41
CA GLY A 717 -20.47 -6.97 -6.67
C GLY A 717 -21.83 -6.32 -6.95
N LEU A 718 -22.87 -7.12 -7.20
CA LEU A 718 -24.19 -6.60 -7.60
C LEU A 718 -24.83 -5.78 -6.47
N LYS A 719 -24.70 -6.18 -5.21
CA LYS A 719 -25.24 -5.44 -4.05
C LYS A 719 -24.73 -3.99 -4.03
N GLU A 720 -23.43 -3.81 -4.13
CA GLU A 720 -22.79 -2.51 -4.13
C GLU A 720 -23.22 -1.65 -5.33
N LYS A 721 -23.35 -2.27 -6.49
CA LYS A 721 -23.79 -1.60 -7.72
C LYS A 721 -25.22 -1.09 -7.61
N LEU A 722 -26.14 -1.89 -7.04
CA LEU A 722 -27.54 -1.48 -6.81
C LEU A 722 -27.64 -0.37 -5.77
N LEU A 723 -26.84 -0.42 -4.70
CA LEU A 723 -26.74 0.66 -3.71
C LEU A 723 -26.26 1.96 -4.35
N ALA A 724 -25.29 1.91 -5.25
CA ALA A 724 -24.83 3.07 -5.99
C ALA A 724 -25.92 3.64 -6.93
N ALA A 725 -26.63 2.79 -7.64
CA ALA A 725 -27.74 3.18 -8.49
C ALA A 725 -28.84 3.89 -7.67
N LYS A 726 -29.23 3.34 -6.53
CA LYS A 726 -30.21 3.91 -5.61
C LYS A 726 -29.77 5.30 -5.10
N SER A 727 -28.50 5.41 -4.67
CA SER A 727 -27.93 6.66 -4.18
C SER A 727 -27.84 7.74 -5.27
N ALA A 728 -27.64 7.35 -6.53
CA ALA A 728 -27.64 8.25 -7.68
C ALA A 728 -29.04 8.68 -8.15
N GLY A 729 -30.11 8.10 -7.59
CA GLY A 729 -31.50 8.34 -7.96
C GLY A 729 -31.88 7.71 -9.30
N ILE A 730 -31.21 6.61 -9.68
CA ILE A 730 -31.59 5.78 -10.82
C ILE A 730 -32.89 5.04 -10.49
N GLU A 731 -33.74 4.89 -11.46
CA GLU A 731 -35.07 4.25 -11.31
C GLU A 731 -35.06 2.84 -11.88
N LYS A 732 -34.27 2.60 -12.95
CA LYS A 732 -34.22 1.35 -13.67
C LYS A 732 -32.79 0.85 -13.83
N VAL A 733 -32.57 -0.42 -13.51
CA VAL A 733 -31.26 -1.06 -13.61
C VAL A 733 -31.33 -2.32 -14.48
N LEU A 734 -30.48 -2.37 -15.52
CA LEU A 734 -30.34 -3.57 -16.35
C LEU A 734 -29.18 -4.41 -15.83
N ILE A 735 -29.47 -5.66 -15.55
CA ILE A 735 -28.50 -6.65 -15.02
C ILE A 735 -28.53 -7.93 -15.87
N PRO A 736 -27.49 -8.76 -15.85
CA PRO A 736 -27.54 -10.08 -16.47
C PRO A 736 -28.65 -10.94 -15.82
N CYS A 737 -29.36 -11.70 -16.63
CA CYS A 737 -30.46 -12.56 -16.15
C CYS A 737 -29.98 -13.58 -15.10
N GLU A 738 -28.77 -14.11 -15.24
CA GLU A 738 -28.18 -15.05 -14.28
C GLU A 738 -28.00 -14.44 -12.89
N ASN A 739 -27.82 -13.11 -12.78
CA ASN A 739 -27.74 -12.41 -11.49
C ASN A 739 -29.11 -12.14 -10.82
N GLN A 740 -30.22 -12.54 -11.43
CA GLN A 740 -31.54 -12.42 -10.77
C GLN A 740 -31.66 -13.29 -9.51
N ALA A 741 -30.94 -14.39 -9.45
CA ALA A 741 -30.87 -15.22 -8.23
C ALA A 741 -30.22 -14.41 -7.08
N ASP A 742 -29.16 -13.65 -7.36
CA ASP A 742 -28.52 -12.79 -6.36
C ASP A 742 -29.49 -11.72 -5.85
N VAL A 743 -30.30 -11.13 -6.75
CA VAL A 743 -31.31 -10.11 -6.38
C VAL A 743 -32.38 -10.69 -5.45
N ALA A 744 -32.80 -11.94 -5.69
CA ALA A 744 -33.82 -12.63 -4.87
C ALA A 744 -33.32 -12.88 -3.43
N GLU A 745 -32.01 -12.96 -3.24
CA GLU A 745 -31.39 -13.14 -1.92
C GLU A 745 -31.06 -11.84 -1.18
N MET A 746 -31.25 -10.69 -1.85
CA MET A 746 -30.93 -9.39 -1.25
C MET A 746 -32.08 -8.88 -0.36
N ASP A 747 -31.69 -8.06 0.62
CA ASP A 747 -32.63 -7.38 1.50
C ASP A 747 -33.56 -6.47 0.68
N GLN A 748 -34.84 -6.46 1.03
CA GLN A 748 -35.85 -5.67 0.35
C GLN A 748 -35.51 -4.16 0.34
N GLU A 749 -34.80 -3.67 1.36
CA GLU A 749 -34.33 -2.31 1.43
C GLU A 749 -33.43 -1.92 0.24
N ILE A 750 -32.66 -2.85 -0.33
CA ILE A 750 -31.75 -2.58 -1.46
C ILE A 750 -32.54 -2.47 -2.76
N THR A 751 -33.51 -3.34 -2.95
CA THR A 751 -34.26 -3.47 -4.20
C THR A 751 -35.47 -2.50 -4.27
N GLU A 752 -35.99 -2.09 -3.12
CA GLU A 752 -37.15 -1.17 -3.04
C GLU A 752 -36.86 0.16 -3.72
N GLY A 753 -37.74 0.54 -4.65
CA GLY A 753 -37.63 1.77 -5.43
C GLY A 753 -36.75 1.66 -6.69
N LEU A 754 -36.22 0.46 -6.99
CA LEU A 754 -35.50 0.15 -8.23
C LEU A 754 -36.30 -0.85 -9.08
N GLU A 755 -36.52 -0.53 -10.34
CA GLU A 755 -36.97 -1.50 -11.33
C GLU A 755 -35.75 -2.26 -11.88
N ILE A 756 -35.57 -3.52 -11.44
CA ILE A 756 -34.42 -4.34 -11.82
C ILE A 756 -34.87 -5.31 -12.92
N ILE A 757 -34.23 -5.18 -14.10
CA ILE A 757 -34.56 -5.98 -15.28
C ILE A 757 -33.39 -6.89 -15.62
N GLY A 758 -33.67 -8.22 -15.65
CA GLY A 758 -32.71 -9.21 -16.15
C GLY A 758 -32.70 -9.23 -17.68
N VAL A 759 -31.51 -9.20 -18.27
CA VAL A 759 -31.29 -9.23 -19.73
C VAL A 759 -30.31 -10.36 -20.09
N ASN A 760 -30.60 -11.06 -21.21
CA ASN A 760 -29.75 -12.12 -21.72
C ASN A 760 -28.92 -11.67 -22.94
N THR A 761 -29.44 -10.69 -23.66
CA THR A 761 -28.84 -10.25 -24.93
C THR A 761 -28.71 -8.73 -24.99
N MET A 762 -27.76 -8.29 -25.78
CA MET A 762 -27.56 -6.85 -26.03
C MET A 762 -28.76 -6.21 -26.71
N GLU A 763 -29.54 -6.98 -27.47
CA GLU A 763 -30.75 -6.49 -28.13
C GLU A 763 -31.82 -6.12 -27.08
N GLU A 764 -32.02 -6.94 -26.03
CA GLU A 764 -32.87 -6.61 -24.89
C GLU A 764 -32.42 -5.38 -24.13
N VAL A 765 -31.09 -5.23 -23.94
CA VAL A 765 -30.49 -4.04 -23.31
C VAL A 765 -30.87 -2.78 -24.10
N LEU A 766 -30.67 -2.80 -25.44
CA LEU A 766 -30.96 -1.65 -26.29
C LEU A 766 -32.43 -1.28 -26.35
N GLN A 767 -33.34 -2.27 -26.38
CA GLN A 767 -34.78 -2.05 -26.34
C GLN A 767 -35.22 -1.32 -25.05
N GLN A 768 -34.59 -1.62 -23.94
CA GLN A 768 -34.90 -0.96 -22.68
C GLN A 768 -34.24 0.40 -22.52
N ALA A 769 -32.99 0.53 -22.98
CA ALA A 769 -32.13 1.67 -22.73
C ALA A 769 -32.36 2.83 -23.70
N LEU A 770 -32.60 2.56 -24.98
CA LEU A 770 -32.76 3.62 -25.98
C LEU A 770 -34.13 4.27 -25.89
N ALA A 771 -34.18 5.57 -26.00
CA ALA A 771 -35.42 6.31 -26.13
C ALA A 771 -35.98 6.16 -27.55
N PRO A 772 -37.32 6.21 -27.74
CA PRO A 772 -37.91 6.30 -29.08
C PRO A 772 -37.34 7.51 -29.80
N LYS A 773 -36.98 7.34 -31.08
CA LYS A 773 -36.64 8.51 -31.91
C LYS A 773 -37.87 9.39 -31.97
N ASP A 774 -37.81 10.61 -31.46
CA ASP A 774 -38.80 11.62 -31.77
C ASP A 774 -38.72 11.87 -33.27
N ASN A 775 -39.75 11.44 -34.00
CA ASN A 775 -39.93 11.77 -35.39
C ASN A 775 -40.25 13.30 -35.50
N HIS A 776 -39.20 14.10 -35.48
CA HIS A 776 -39.29 15.51 -35.94
C HIS A 776 -38.91 15.63 -37.40
#